data_357ce32c2a5da83ac4b1a6718ccaa18a
#
_entry.id   357ce32c2a5da83ac4b1a6718ccaa18a
#
_cell.length_a   1.000
_cell.length_b   1.000
_cell.length_c   1.000
_cell.angle_alpha   90.00
_cell.angle_beta   90.00
_cell.angle_gamma   90.00
#
_symmetry.space_group_name_H-M   'P 1'
#
loop_
_entity.id
_entity.type
_entity.pdbx_description
1 polymer ?
#
loop_
_entity_poly.entity_id
_entity_poly.type
_entity_poly.pdbx_seq_one_letter_code
_entity_poly.pdbx_strand_id
1 'polypeptide(L)'
;MKNLKYFSLLFFALFLLCGSVNAQSGSLTGIVLDEDTKEPVIGVYVLIKDLAIGATTDLDGRYLIRSVPAGVHVVTVTSIGYNTITVTGVEVGSSSRVTLDFVLKAGSAELEEVTVTAYRQLSTVSSVLMEVQKMSTIASGISNQQISRSQDSNAAQVMQRVPGVTIVENRFVMIRGLSERYNSVMINNVQAPSTEVDKRTFSFDLISSGSLDKMMIYKSGNADMPGDFAGGVIKLFTIDDVESNFVKINYGLGYRSGTTGRNFLQSDGSATDRLGFDNGFRALPSSFPTTRTIQNSPRNSPIRIEAAHTLPNNFEPQNSTALFDQSVGFTIGRSRNIGERVFSNITTINYSTGYQYFNKEFFRYFEWTDQDVPINQRFAFQDDNYQQDVKLNVMTNWKYKLNDRNRFSFKNLFNQIGENETIIRSGKDFIQRPDDDLKNYMLGYKSRSIYSGQFEGNHNLTSRNYLNWVVGGSFLNENEPDLRRFRTFRSVTEPNEPFSMQMPPSSNLFDTGRFYGKMFEYSLNNGLDYQHGFSNIISYLKTGYQVDYRYRDYNARYISYLYPGFFDPNVRESLIRLPLNEIFSPENLRTVDGFVIEEGTRPIDSYNASSLTSAAYLSIEIPINKFTVITGTRLEHNSMKLNSNNDFGPINVDNQIVTLLPFFNSTYNFTDRTQVRLAYGRTLNRPEFRELAPFVFYDYKMDAGRAGNPNLKQATIDNVDIRLEVYPRIGETITIGVFYKYFNDPIENKTFVTTESPQFSYINADYAYSYGTEIEIRKSLQGMTSSNFLDRFSLNANASLIFTTVNLGDAAVAQQKKRPLQGQSPYIVNTALYYDDLPRGLNASATYNIIGTRIYSVGDVLFPTIYELPRHSLDITVSKTIGSRATLKFGIQDVLDSSYRFYQDSDRNEKIDVNRDHPIFVHKKGRHMNLSLSYDF
;
A
#
# COMPACT_ATOMS: atom_id res chain seq x y z
N MET A 1 -0.71 -26.63 24.75
CA MET A 1 0.70 -27.04 24.70
C MET A 1 0.95 -28.48 24.27
N LYS A 2 0.08 -29.48 24.55
CA LYS A 2 0.28 -30.85 24.07
C LYS A 2 0.15 -31.04 22.56
N ASN A 3 -0.75 -30.31 21.90
CA ASN A 3 -0.99 -30.43 20.45
C ASN A 3 0.11 -29.78 19.59
N LEU A 4 0.91 -28.86 20.12
CA LEU A 4 2.03 -28.22 19.40
C LEU A 4 3.21 -29.20 19.21
N LYS A 5 3.39 -30.15 20.13
CA LYS A 5 4.45 -31.19 20.02
C LYS A 5 4.17 -32.21 18.90
N TYR A 6 2.91 -32.52 18.66
CA TYR A 6 2.55 -33.46 17.57
C TYR A 6 2.65 -32.80 16.20
N PHE A 7 2.37 -31.49 16.12
CA PHE A 7 2.51 -30.76 14.87
C PHE A 7 3.98 -30.56 14.48
N SER A 8 4.87 -30.29 15.44
CA SER A 8 6.32 -30.19 15.19
C SER A 8 6.96 -31.55 14.85
N LEU A 9 6.46 -32.65 15.42
CA LEU A 9 6.93 -33.98 15.11
C LEU A 9 6.48 -34.45 13.72
N LEU A 10 5.25 -34.15 13.32
CA LEU A 10 4.74 -34.45 11.98
C LEU A 10 5.51 -33.64 10.92
N PHE A 11 5.85 -32.39 11.24
CA PHE A 11 6.63 -31.51 10.37
C PHE A 11 8.08 -31.98 10.22
N PHE A 12 8.69 -32.46 11.30
CA PHE A 12 10.05 -33.01 11.29
C PHE A 12 10.12 -34.36 10.55
N ALA A 13 9.09 -35.19 10.67
CA ALA A 13 8.96 -36.46 9.95
C ALA A 13 8.76 -36.29 8.44
N LEU A 14 7.99 -35.24 8.02
CA LEU A 14 7.83 -34.90 6.60
C LEU A 14 9.15 -34.35 5.98
N PHE A 15 9.97 -33.66 6.78
CA PHE A 15 11.26 -33.14 6.35
C PHE A 15 12.34 -34.23 6.13
N LEU A 16 12.24 -35.34 6.88
CA LEU A 16 13.15 -36.50 6.77
C LEU A 16 12.85 -37.44 5.58
N LEU A 17 11.64 -37.35 5.00
CA LEU A 17 11.24 -38.16 3.85
C LEU A 17 11.67 -37.59 2.48
N CYS A 18 12.27 -36.44 2.43
CA CYS A 18 12.85 -35.86 1.20
C CYS A 18 14.24 -36.43 0.92
N GLY A 19 14.29 -37.71 0.51
CA GLY A 19 15.50 -38.33 0.01
C GLY A 19 16.10 -37.59 -1.17
N SER A 20 17.41 -37.39 -1.15
CA SER A 20 18.20 -36.63 -2.12
C SER A 20 18.11 -37.26 -3.51
N VAL A 21 17.34 -36.69 -4.39
CA VAL A 21 17.50 -36.91 -5.84
C VAL A 21 18.62 -35.98 -6.29
N ASN A 22 19.80 -36.50 -6.49
CA ASN A 22 20.95 -35.77 -7.06
C ASN A 22 20.66 -35.56 -8.55
N ALA A 23 20.15 -34.39 -8.95
CA ALA A 23 20.20 -33.96 -10.34
C ALA A 23 21.66 -33.68 -10.67
N GLN A 24 22.26 -34.44 -11.57
CA GLN A 24 23.61 -34.22 -12.08
C GLN A 24 23.60 -33.01 -13.03
N SER A 25 24.05 -31.86 -12.57
CA SER A 25 24.14 -30.64 -13.38
C SER A 25 25.53 -30.03 -13.32
N GLY A 26 26.00 -29.47 -14.44
CA GLY A 26 27.20 -28.69 -14.56
C GLY A 26 26.90 -27.17 -14.67
N SER A 27 27.87 -26.39 -15.11
CA SER A 27 27.74 -24.96 -15.41
C SER A 27 28.51 -24.58 -16.67
N LEU A 28 28.00 -23.60 -17.43
CA LEU A 28 28.65 -23.02 -18.59
C LEU A 28 29.00 -21.55 -18.27
N THR A 29 30.26 -21.18 -18.51
CA THR A 29 30.80 -19.83 -18.26
C THR A 29 31.70 -19.41 -19.40
N GLY A 30 32.02 -18.12 -19.51
CA GLY A 30 32.95 -17.60 -20.49
C GLY A 30 32.93 -16.09 -20.55
N ILE A 31 33.68 -15.54 -21.51
CA ILE A 31 33.76 -14.11 -21.81
C ILE A 31 33.31 -13.89 -23.25
N VAL A 32 32.61 -12.78 -23.48
CA VAL A 32 32.24 -12.33 -24.81
C VAL A 32 32.98 -11.02 -25.11
N LEU A 33 33.77 -11.03 -26.19
CA LEU A 33 34.58 -9.90 -26.61
C LEU A 33 34.12 -9.42 -28.02
N ASP A 34 34.32 -8.14 -28.28
CA ASP A 34 34.19 -7.56 -29.61
C ASP A 34 35.39 -7.97 -30.51
N GLU A 35 35.17 -8.30 -31.78
CA GLU A 35 36.24 -8.75 -32.68
C GLU A 35 37.27 -7.66 -32.97
N ASP A 36 36.81 -6.42 -33.15
CA ASP A 36 37.64 -5.30 -33.59
C ASP A 36 38.34 -4.61 -32.44
N THR A 37 37.62 -4.30 -31.37
CA THR A 37 38.13 -3.54 -30.20
C THR A 37 38.80 -4.43 -29.16
N LYS A 38 38.50 -5.74 -29.16
CA LYS A 38 38.86 -6.69 -28.08
C LYS A 38 38.32 -6.34 -26.71
N GLU A 39 37.39 -5.39 -26.63
CA GLU A 39 36.74 -5.01 -25.39
C GLU A 39 35.57 -5.97 -25.04
N PRO A 40 35.24 -6.11 -23.75
CA PRO A 40 34.12 -6.92 -23.31
C PRO A 40 32.77 -6.39 -23.85
N VAL A 41 31.95 -7.26 -24.43
CA VAL A 41 30.62 -6.87 -24.89
C VAL A 41 29.59 -7.14 -23.77
N ILE A 42 28.99 -6.05 -23.31
CA ILE A 42 28.05 -6.06 -22.18
C ILE A 42 26.63 -6.35 -22.67
N GLY A 43 25.87 -7.12 -21.88
CA GLY A 43 24.46 -7.36 -22.15
C GLY A 43 24.18 -8.34 -23.28
N VAL A 44 25.22 -9.09 -23.73
CA VAL A 44 25.08 -10.19 -24.69
C VAL A 44 24.31 -11.33 -24.05
N TYR A 45 23.30 -11.82 -24.74
CA TYR A 45 22.53 -12.96 -24.26
C TYR A 45 23.13 -14.27 -24.77
N VAL A 46 23.55 -15.12 -23.85
CA VAL A 46 24.06 -16.48 -24.10
C VAL A 46 22.98 -17.47 -23.70
N LEU A 47 22.45 -18.23 -24.66
CA LEU A 47 21.29 -19.12 -24.51
C LEU A 47 21.67 -20.55 -24.82
N ILE A 48 21.34 -21.50 -23.96
CA ILE A 48 21.31 -22.93 -24.28
C ILE A 48 19.97 -23.23 -24.90
N LYS A 49 19.94 -23.36 -26.23
CA LYS A 49 18.72 -23.36 -27.05
C LYS A 49 17.77 -24.51 -26.75
N ASP A 50 18.28 -25.68 -26.51
CA ASP A 50 17.54 -26.93 -26.21
C ASP A 50 16.92 -26.96 -24.81
N LEU A 51 17.47 -26.17 -23.89
CA LEU A 51 16.98 -26.07 -22.52
C LEU A 51 16.23 -24.77 -22.21
N ALA A 52 16.28 -23.81 -23.12
CA ALA A 52 15.78 -22.44 -22.90
C ALA A 52 16.35 -21.77 -21.64
N ILE A 53 17.59 -22.10 -21.25
CA ILE A 53 18.30 -21.53 -20.11
C ILE A 53 19.42 -20.63 -20.64
N GLY A 54 19.54 -19.41 -20.11
CA GLY A 54 20.55 -18.47 -20.59
C GLY A 54 21.02 -17.50 -19.50
N ALA A 55 22.03 -16.73 -19.82
CA ALA A 55 22.56 -15.64 -19.01
C ALA A 55 23.00 -14.47 -19.89
N THR A 56 22.94 -13.26 -19.36
CA THR A 56 23.52 -12.08 -20.00
C THR A 56 24.95 -11.86 -19.51
N THR A 57 25.81 -11.31 -20.38
CA THR A 57 27.15 -10.89 -19.99
C THR A 57 27.11 -9.68 -19.06
N ASP A 58 28.03 -9.67 -18.11
CA ASP A 58 28.28 -8.58 -17.17
C ASP A 58 29.13 -7.45 -17.79
N LEU A 59 29.52 -6.46 -16.97
CA LEU A 59 30.33 -5.33 -17.39
C LEU A 59 31.76 -5.72 -17.84
N ASP A 60 32.21 -6.91 -17.45
CA ASP A 60 33.48 -7.50 -17.88
C ASP A 60 33.27 -8.49 -19.05
N GLY A 61 32.09 -8.51 -19.67
CA GLY A 61 31.73 -9.42 -20.75
C GLY A 61 31.57 -10.88 -20.31
N ARG A 62 31.58 -11.17 -19.02
CA ARG A 62 31.49 -12.52 -18.47
C ARG A 62 30.05 -12.99 -18.32
N TYR A 63 29.81 -14.27 -18.61
CA TYR A 63 28.51 -14.91 -18.35
C TYR A 63 28.68 -16.18 -17.56
N LEU A 64 27.63 -16.61 -16.86
CA LEU A 64 27.57 -17.85 -16.12
C LEU A 64 26.15 -18.42 -16.15
N ILE A 65 25.97 -19.54 -16.84
CA ILE A 65 24.76 -20.35 -16.84
C ILE A 65 24.96 -21.50 -15.87
N ARG A 66 24.12 -21.56 -14.82
CA ARG A 66 24.20 -22.56 -13.77
C ARG A 66 23.17 -23.65 -13.97
N SER A 67 23.36 -24.80 -13.30
CA SER A 67 22.43 -25.91 -13.29
C SER A 67 22.08 -26.42 -14.69
N VAL A 68 23.06 -26.44 -15.58
CA VAL A 68 22.94 -27.05 -16.90
C VAL A 68 22.94 -28.57 -16.73
N PRO A 69 21.87 -29.29 -17.12
CA PRO A 69 21.84 -30.75 -17.09
C PRO A 69 23.04 -31.34 -17.84
N ALA A 70 23.61 -32.44 -17.39
CA ALA A 70 24.66 -33.12 -18.10
C ALA A 70 24.16 -33.61 -19.48
N GLY A 71 24.88 -33.27 -20.53
CA GLY A 71 24.49 -33.60 -21.91
C GLY A 71 25.21 -32.75 -22.96
N VAL A 72 24.83 -32.94 -24.22
CA VAL A 72 25.33 -32.15 -25.35
C VAL A 72 24.31 -31.10 -25.73
N HIS A 73 24.71 -29.85 -25.74
CA HIS A 73 23.84 -28.70 -25.89
C HIS A 73 24.19 -27.82 -27.09
N VAL A 74 23.19 -27.02 -27.51
CA VAL A 74 23.39 -25.97 -28.53
C VAL A 74 23.36 -24.61 -27.82
N VAL A 75 24.47 -23.86 -27.97
CA VAL A 75 24.60 -22.54 -27.36
C VAL A 75 24.52 -21.48 -28.42
N THR A 76 23.64 -20.51 -28.21
CA THR A 76 23.46 -19.36 -29.11
C THR A 76 23.76 -18.06 -28.38
N VAL A 77 24.53 -17.16 -29.02
CA VAL A 77 24.95 -15.87 -28.46
C VAL A 77 24.42 -14.76 -29.36
N THR A 78 23.67 -13.83 -28.75
CA THR A 78 23.03 -12.72 -29.47
C THR A 78 23.24 -11.39 -28.79
N SER A 79 23.48 -10.34 -29.59
CA SER A 79 23.60 -8.94 -29.09
C SER A 79 23.20 -7.97 -30.20
N ILE A 80 22.64 -6.83 -29.81
CA ILE A 80 22.25 -5.76 -30.74
C ILE A 80 23.51 -5.18 -31.38
N GLY A 81 23.56 -5.11 -32.71
CA GLY A 81 24.70 -4.59 -33.47
C GLY A 81 25.80 -5.63 -33.77
N TYR A 82 25.58 -6.91 -33.40
CA TYR A 82 26.51 -8.00 -33.64
C TYR A 82 25.86 -9.18 -34.38
N ASN A 83 26.65 -9.92 -35.13
CA ASN A 83 26.20 -11.17 -35.76
C ASN A 83 25.94 -12.25 -34.70
N THR A 84 24.84 -12.97 -34.82
CA THR A 84 24.51 -14.10 -33.92
C THR A 84 25.47 -15.27 -34.14
N ILE A 85 26.01 -15.84 -33.08
CA ILE A 85 26.85 -17.05 -33.12
C ILE A 85 26.05 -18.22 -32.53
N THR A 86 26.08 -19.36 -33.22
CA THR A 86 25.51 -20.61 -32.68
C THR A 86 26.59 -21.68 -32.68
N VAL A 87 26.81 -22.28 -31.53
CA VAL A 87 27.77 -23.39 -31.34
C VAL A 87 26.99 -24.65 -30.95
N THR A 88 27.16 -25.70 -31.74
CA THR A 88 26.56 -27.02 -31.49
C THR A 88 27.56 -27.98 -30.88
N GLY A 89 27.10 -28.97 -30.12
CA GLY A 89 27.98 -29.99 -29.58
C GLY A 89 28.72 -29.61 -28.31
N VAL A 90 28.21 -28.62 -27.54
CA VAL A 90 28.80 -28.25 -26.26
C VAL A 90 28.45 -29.29 -25.19
N GLU A 91 29.45 -30.09 -24.80
CA GLU A 91 29.26 -31.14 -23.81
C GLU A 91 29.46 -30.60 -22.38
N VAL A 92 28.43 -30.73 -21.57
CA VAL A 92 28.43 -30.33 -20.14
C VAL A 92 28.32 -31.61 -19.29
N GLY A 93 29.39 -31.88 -18.55
CA GLY A 93 29.40 -33.03 -17.63
C GLY A 93 28.77 -32.76 -16.28
N SER A 94 28.43 -33.81 -15.56
CA SER A 94 27.92 -33.69 -14.17
C SER A 94 28.95 -33.06 -13.25
N SER A 95 28.54 -31.99 -12.57
CA SER A 95 29.40 -31.16 -11.67
C SER A 95 30.59 -30.49 -12.37
N SER A 96 30.63 -30.44 -13.70
CA SER A 96 31.69 -29.79 -14.46
C SER A 96 31.39 -28.32 -14.70
N ARG A 97 32.46 -27.52 -14.80
CA ARG A 97 32.38 -26.14 -15.30
C ARG A 97 33.01 -26.11 -16.69
N VAL A 98 32.21 -25.85 -17.70
CA VAL A 98 32.67 -25.69 -19.07
C VAL A 98 32.88 -24.21 -19.33
N THR A 99 34.09 -23.84 -19.84
CA THR A 99 34.38 -22.46 -20.26
C THR A 99 34.28 -22.37 -21.76
N LEU A 100 33.46 -21.44 -22.25
CA LEU A 100 33.24 -21.20 -23.68
C LEU A 100 33.23 -19.69 -23.93
N ASP A 101 34.31 -19.19 -24.57
CA ASP A 101 34.46 -17.78 -24.87
C ASP A 101 33.97 -17.49 -26.28
N PHE A 102 33.42 -16.28 -26.48
CA PHE A 102 32.91 -15.85 -27.78
C PHE A 102 33.55 -14.54 -28.20
N VAL A 103 33.75 -14.40 -29.52
CA VAL A 103 34.19 -13.14 -30.14
C VAL A 103 33.10 -12.74 -31.13
N LEU A 104 32.44 -11.62 -30.86
CA LEU A 104 31.35 -11.13 -31.68
C LEU A 104 31.89 -10.14 -32.72
N LYS A 105 31.46 -10.31 -33.96
CA LYS A 105 31.74 -9.40 -35.04
C LYS A 105 30.64 -8.39 -35.23
N ALA A 106 30.95 -7.10 -35.29
CA ALA A 106 30.00 -6.06 -35.59
C ALA A 106 29.30 -6.33 -36.94
N GLY A 107 27.97 -6.41 -36.91
CA GLY A 107 27.16 -6.62 -38.12
C GLY A 107 26.88 -5.29 -38.78
N SER A 108 27.25 -5.13 -40.08
CA SER A 108 26.73 -4.04 -40.88
C SER A 108 25.23 -4.27 -41.10
N ALA A 109 24.44 -3.21 -40.87
CA ALA A 109 22.98 -3.27 -40.90
C ALA A 109 22.42 -3.55 -42.31
N GLU A 110 22.42 -4.81 -42.72
CA GLU A 110 21.45 -5.39 -43.66
C GLU A 110 20.68 -6.43 -42.83
N LEU A 111 19.42 -6.12 -42.57
CA LEU A 111 18.50 -6.91 -41.81
C LEU A 111 18.11 -8.17 -42.57
N GLU A 112 18.91 -9.24 -42.47
CA GLU A 112 18.32 -10.56 -42.50
C GLU A 112 17.57 -10.74 -41.17
N GLU A 113 16.30 -11.02 -41.31
CA GLU A 113 15.31 -11.14 -40.25
C GLU A 113 15.67 -12.29 -39.30
N VAL A 114 16.58 -12.04 -38.36
CA VAL A 114 16.73 -12.91 -37.20
C VAL A 114 15.60 -12.55 -36.26
N THR A 115 14.58 -13.38 -36.22
CA THR A 115 13.53 -13.35 -35.24
C THR A 115 14.20 -13.56 -33.86
N VAL A 116 14.73 -12.49 -33.27
CA VAL A 116 15.18 -12.49 -31.89
C VAL A 116 13.92 -12.52 -31.05
N THR A 117 13.45 -13.70 -30.76
CA THR A 117 12.55 -13.93 -29.61
C THR A 117 13.40 -13.77 -28.35
N ALA A 118 13.75 -12.52 -28.05
CA ALA A 118 14.32 -12.19 -26.76
C ALA A 118 13.21 -12.42 -25.73
N TYR A 119 13.18 -13.57 -25.10
CA TYR A 119 12.32 -13.85 -23.98
C TYR A 119 12.76 -12.95 -22.83
N ARG A 120 11.96 -11.94 -22.54
CA ARG A 120 12.15 -11.09 -21.36
C ARG A 120 11.64 -11.90 -20.16
N GLN A 121 12.55 -12.52 -19.40
CA GLN A 121 12.20 -13.10 -18.12
C GLN A 121 11.43 -12.07 -17.28
N LEU A 122 10.44 -12.52 -16.54
CA LEU A 122 9.78 -11.75 -15.48
C LEU A 122 10.82 -10.93 -14.76
N SER A 123 10.52 -9.69 -14.38
CA SER A 123 11.53 -8.73 -13.91
C SER A 123 12.42 -9.31 -12.82
N THR A 124 13.69 -9.50 -13.16
CA THR A 124 14.73 -9.96 -12.25
C THR A 124 15.27 -8.80 -11.44
N VAL A 125 15.97 -9.09 -10.34
CA VAL A 125 16.69 -8.06 -9.58
C VAL A 125 17.65 -7.29 -10.49
N SER A 126 18.40 -8.01 -11.32
CA SER A 126 19.38 -7.41 -12.24
C SER A 126 18.72 -6.52 -13.29
N SER A 127 17.58 -6.93 -13.86
CA SER A 127 16.89 -6.13 -14.88
C SER A 127 16.34 -4.81 -14.31
N VAL A 128 15.79 -4.84 -13.11
CA VAL A 128 15.30 -3.63 -12.43
C VAL A 128 16.45 -2.71 -12.03
N LEU A 129 17.59 -3.25 -11.55
CA LEU A 129 18.77 -2.44 -11.24
C LEU A 129 19.38 -1.80 -12.48
N MET A 130 19.48 -2.52 -13.61
CA MET A 130 19.93 -1.94 -14.88
C MET A 130 18.97 -0.87 -15.40
N GLU A 131 17.66 -1.06 -15.23
CA GLU A 131 16.66 -0.04 -15.56
C GLU A 131 16.88 1.23 -14.71
N VAL A 132 17.05 1.08 -13.39
CA VAL A 132 17.35 2.20 -12.47
C VAL A 132 18.68 2.88 -12.84
N GLN A 133 19.72 2.11 -13.19
CA GLN A 133 21.03 2.65 -13.60
C GLN A 133 20.95 3.53 -14.85
N LYS A 134 20.09 3.18 -15.80
CA LYS A 134 19.89 3.92 -17.06
C LYS A 134 18.92 5.09 -16.96
N MET A 135 18.13 5.16 -15.88
CA MET A 135 17.19 6.26 -15.68
C MET A 135 17.93 7.56 -15.39
N SER A 136 17.38 8.68 -15.83
CA SER A 136 17.86 10.01 -15.47
C SER A 136 17.38 10.47 -14.09
N THR A 137 16.25 9.91 -13.62
CA THR A 137 15.62 10.24 -12.34
C THR A 137 16.17 9.36 -11.22
N ILE A 138 16.15 9.89 -10.00
CA ILE A 138 16.48 9.09 -8.81
C ILE A 138 15.29 8.19 -8.49
N ALA A 139 15.50 6.89 -8.67
CA ALA A 139 14.49 5.87 -8.47
C ALA A 139 15.01 4.69 -7.64
N SER A 140 14.11 3.91 -7.09
CA SER A 140 14.34 2.60 -6.49
C SER A 140 13.28 1.63 -6.98
N GLY A 141 13.62 0.35 -7.15
CA GLY A 141 12.70 -0.63 -7.69
C GLY A 141 12.76 -1.97 -6.96
N ILE A 142 11.64 -2.68 -6.97
CA ILE A 142 11.51 -4.07 -6.54
C ILE A 142 11.01 -4.91 -7.71
N SER A 143 11.70 -6.01 -7.99
CA SER A 143 11.37 -6.94 -9.06
C SER A 143 10.38 -8.02 -8.63
N ASN A 144 9.70 -8.65 -9.58
CA ASN A 144 8.89 -9.85 -9.34
C ASN A 144 9.69 -10.96 -8.63
N GLN A 145 10.96 -11.12 -9.00
CA GLN A 145 11.85 -12.09 -8.35
C GLN A 145 12.00 -11.83 -6.84
N GLN A 146 12.10 -10.58 -6.40
CA GLN A 146 12.17 -10.23 -4.97
C GLN A 146 10.81 -10.43 -4.29
N ILE A 147 9.72 -10.05 -4.96
CA ILE A 147 8.35 -10.23 -4.48
C ILE A 147 8.07 -11.71 -4.21
N SER A 148 8.42 -12.58 -5.14
CA SER A 148 8.18 -14.03 -5.03
C SER A 148 8.99 -14.73 -3.94
N ARG A 149 10.18 -14.19 -3.60
CA ARG A 149 11.03 -14.71 -2.50
C ARG A 149 10.51 -14.34 -1.12
N SER A 150 9.67 -13.33 -1.01
CA SER A 150 9.10 -12.88 0.25
C SER A 150 7.76 -13.56 0.55
N GLN A 151 7.25 -13.36 1.76
CA GLN A 151 5.88 -13.79 2.15
C GLN A 151 4.83 -12.70 1.94
N ASP A 152 5.21 -11.64 1.25
CA ASP A 152 4.35 -10.50 1.06
C ASP A 152 3.11 -10.89 0.25
N SER A 153 1.95 -10.68 0.81
CA SER A 153 0.66 -11.00 0.18
C SER A 153 0.12 -9.85 -0.67
N ASN A 154 0.58 -8.63 -0.40
CA ASN A 154 0.11 -7.42 -1.07
C ASN A 154 1.23 -6.40 -1.29
N ALA A 155 0.94 -5.36 -2.06
CA ALA A 155 1.89 -4.33 -2.42
C ALA A 155 2.43 -3.54 -1.21
N ALA A 156 1.64 -3.34 -0.14
CA ALA A 156 2.10 -2.64 1.06
C ALA A 156 3.28 -3.36 1.72
N GLN A 157 3.15 -4.66 1.92
CA GLN A 157 4.21 -5.47 2.53
C GLN A 157 5.48 -5.50 1.68
N VAL A 158 5.32 -5.57 0.35
CA VAL A 158 6.46 -5.50 -0.58
C VAL A 158 7.19 -4.16 -0.46
N MET A 159 6.46 -3.05 -0.34
CA MET A 159 7.02 -1.70 -0.25
C MET A 159 7.90 -1.48 0.99
N GLN A 160 7.70 -2.19 2.08
CA GLN A 160 8.56 -2.12 3.28
C GLN A 160 10.04 -2.41 2.99
N ARG A 161 10.34 -3.05 1.86
CA ARG A 161 11.70 -3.46 1.47
C ARG A 161 12.45 -2.39 0.70
N VAL A 162 11.79 -1.28 0.34
CA VAL A 162 12.38 -0.18 -0.42
C VAL A 162 13.06 0.82 0.53
N PRO A 163 14.25 1.33 0.17
CA PRO A 163 14.94 2.36 0.95
C PRO A 163 14.07 3.61 1.18
N GLY A 164 14.06 4.08 2.44
CA GLY A 164 13.32 5.29 2.82
C GLY A 164 11.81 5.14 2.83
N VAL A 165 11.29 3.90 2.76
CA VAL A 165 9.86 3.61 2.80
C VAL A 165 9.47 3.03 4.16
N THR A 166 8.35 3.51 4.70
CA THR A 166 7.66 2.93 5.86
C THR A 166 6.20 2.69 5.55
N ILE A 167 5.59 1.74 6.26
CA ILE A 167 4.17 1.42 6.13
C ILE A 167 3.43 1.79 7.41
N VAL A 168 2.30 2.46 7.23
CA VAL A 168 1.38 2.84 8.30
C VAL A 168 0.10 2.02 8.17
N GLU A 169 -0.46 1.58 9.30
CA GLU A 169 -1.69 0.76 9.33
C GLU A 169 -1.64 -0.49 8.45
N ASN A 170 -0.44 -1.02 8.15
CA ASN A 170 -0.19 -2.15 7.25
C ASN A 170 -0.67 -1.96 5.79
N ARG A 171 -1.01 -0.75 5.36
CA ARG A 171 -1.58 -0.48 4.04
C ARG A 171 -1.15 0.83 3.37
N PHE A 172 -0.70 1.82 4.13
CA PHE A 172 -0.32 3.13 3.58
C PHE A 172 1.18 3.30 3.52
N VAL A 173 1.66 3.84 2.42
CA VAL A 173 3.09 4.04 2.15
C VAL A 173 3.50 5.46 2.50
N MET A 174 4.56 5.59 3.27
CA MET A 174 5.27 6.85 3.52
C MET A 174 6.66 6.76 2.93
N ILE A 175 7.10 7.82 2.25
CA ILE A 175 8.41 7.91 1.60
C ILE A 175 9.19 9.04 2.23
N ARG A 176 10.45 8.75 2.64
CA ARG A 176 11.34 9.75 3.28
C ARG A 176 10.69 10.43 4.49
N GLY A 177 9.91 9.66 5.25
CA GLY A 177 9.21 10.16 6.43
C GLY A 177 8.07 11.14 6.16
N LEU A 178 7.77 11.46 4.92
CA LEU A 178 6.61 12.28 4.56
C LEU A 178 5.35 11.43 4.61
N SER A 179 4.26 12.00 5.14
CA SER A 179 2.99 11.29 5.26
C SER A 179 2.47 10.81 3.89
N GLU A 180 1.60 9.82 3.93
CA GLU A 180 1.02 9.17 2.77
C GLU A 180 0.38 10.13 1.76
N ARG A 181 -0.15 11.27 2.22
CA ARG A 181 -0.75 12.31 1.39
C ARG A 181 0.21 12.95 0.39
N TYR A 182 1.51 12.85 0.64
CA TYR A 182 2.56 13.42 -0.21
C TYR A 182 3.05 12.47 -1.32
N ASN A 183 2.40 11.32 -1.49
CA ASN A 183 2.75 10.35 -2.53
C ASN A 183 1.70 10.35 -3.65
N SER A 184 2.16 10.20 -4.89
CA SER A 184 1.32 9.89 -6.04
C SER A 184 1.45 8.41 -6.40
N VAL A 185 0.35 7.75 -6.71
CA VAL A 185 0.32 6.33 -7.06
C VAL A 185 -0.21 6.15 -8.47
N MET A 186 0.47 5.33 -9.25
CA MET A 186 0.04 4.93 -10.60
C MET A 186 -0.05 3.41 -10.68
N ILE A 187 -1.12 2.90 -11.24
CA ILE A 187 -1.25 1.49 -11.64
C ILE A 187 -0.94 1.45 -13.14
N ASN A 188 0.18 0.84 -13.49
CA ASN A 188 0.80 0.93 -14.81
C ASN A 188 1.05 2.41 -15.17
N ASN A 189 0.30 3.00 -16.12
CA ASN A 189 0.49 4.39 -16.56
C ASN A 189 -0.69 5.31 -16.23
N VAL A 190 -1.65 4.84 -15.42
CA VAL A 190 -2.84 5.58 -15.01
C VAL A 190 -2.77 5.93 -13.53
N GLN A 191 -3.10 7.16 -13.18
CA GLN A 191 -3.13 7.60 -11.78
C GLN A 191 -4.23 6.86 -11.01
N ALA A 192 -3.87 6.30 -9.84
CA ALA A 192 -4.81 5.63 -8.96
C ALA A 192 -5.57 6.65 -8.09
N PRO A 193 -6.88 6.44 -7.84
CA PRO A 193 -7.65 7.30 -6.95
C PRO A 193 -7.21 7.14 -5.48
N SER A 194 -7.61 8.10 -4.63
CA SER A 194 -7.57 7.90 -3.17
C SER A 194 -8.62 6.87 -2.78
N THR A 195 -8.21 5.84 -2.03
CA THR A 195 -9.09 4.71 -1.70
C THR A 195 -9.75 4.81 -0.33
N GLU A 196 -9.52 5.89 0.38
CA GLU A 196 -10.06 6.11 1.73
C GLU A 196 -11.03 7.30 1.73
N VAL A 197 -12.09 7.16 2.53
CA VAL A 197 -13.11 8.22 2.72
C VAL A 197 -12.57 9.35 3.58
N ASP A 198 -11.72 9.04 4.56
CA ASP A 198 -11.31 9.95 5.64
C ASP A 198 -9.94 10.60 5.45
N LYS A 199 -9.13 10.16 4.47
CA LYS A 199 -7.78 10.68 4.22
C LYS A 199 -7.35 10.57 2.76
N ARG A 200 -6.36 11.38 2.37
CA ARG A 200 -5.75 11.32 1.05
C ARG A 200 -4.68 10.23 1.02
N THR A 201 -5.03 9.06 0.54
CA THR A 201 -4.06 7.97 0.39
C THR A 201 -4.59 6.84 -0.50
N PHE A 202 -3.67 6.06 -1.05
CA PHE A 202 -3.97 4.80 -1.72
C PHE A 202 -3.67 3.63 -0.78
N SER A 203 -4.60 2.71 -0.65
CA SER A 203 -4.46 1.51 0.18
C SER A 203 -3.76 0.40 -0.61
N PHE A 204 -2.47 0.17 -0.33
CA PHE A 204 -1.64 -0.79 -1.09
C PHE A 204 -1.98 -2.25 -0.79
N ASP A 205 -2.75 -2.52 0.25
CA ASP A 205 -3.27 -3.86 0.54
C ASP A 205 -4.35 -4.34 -0.45
N LEU A 206 -4.91 -3.41 -1.24
CA LEU A 206 -5.81 -3.69 -2.36
C LEU A 206 -5.14 -4.48 -3.48
N ILE A 207 -3.82 -4.34 -3.66
CA ILE A 207 -3.10 -4.93 -4.79
C ILE A 207 -2.38 -6.20 -4.32
N SER A 208 -2.79 -7.34 -4.86
CA SER A 208 -2.12 -8.61 -4.60
C SER A 208 -0.68 -8.61 -5.15
N SER A 209 0.27 -9.06 -4.35
CA SER A 209 1.67 -9.22 -4.77
C SER A 209 1.81 -10.16 -5.98
N GLY A 210 0.94 -11.16 -6.09
CA GLY A 210 0.91 -12.11 -7.22
C GLY A 210 0.50 -11.49 -8.56
N SER A 211 -0.03 -10.27 -8.58
CA SER A 211 -0.40 -9.55 -9.81
C SER A 211 0.69 -8.59 -10.29
N LEU A 212 1.79 -8.44 -9.54
CA LEU A 212 2.84 -7.44 -9.79
C LEU A 212 4.03 -8.04 -10.53
N ASP A 213 4.45 -7.37 -11.60
CA ASP A 213 5.72 -7.61 -12.28
C ASP A 213 6.86 -6.86 -11.58
N LYS A 214 6.68 -5.58 -11.32
CA LYS A 214 7.63 -4.76 -10.58
C LYS A 214 6.93 -3.56 -9.94
N MET A 215 7.61 -2.97 -8.97
CA MET A 215 7.22 -1.68 -8.40
C MET A 215 8.40 -0.72 -8.47
N MET A 216 8.13 0.52 -8.88
CA MET A 216 9.13 1.57 -8.99
C MET A 216 8.72 2.77 -8.16
N ILE A 217 9.67 3.34 -7.44
CA ILE A 217 9.50 4.58 -6.67
C ILE A 217 10.44 5.61 -7.25
N TYR A 218 9.85 6.66 -7.82
CA TYR A 218 10.57 7.82 -8.36
C TYR A 218 10.60 8.89 -7.27
N LYS A 219 11.78 9.23 -6.81
CA LYS A 219 12.01 10.17 -5.71
C LYS A 219 12.34 11.59 -6.19
N SER A 220 12.70 11.76 -7.47
CA SER A 220 12.90 13.05 -8.13
C SER A 220 11.91 13.25 -9.27
N GLY A 221 11.59 14.50 -9.59
CA GLY A 221 10.64 14.87 -10.64
C GLY A 221 11.17 14.66 -12.05
N ASN A 222 10.26 14.42 -12.98
CA ASN A 222 10.48 14.45 -14.42
C ASN A 222 9.20 15.00 -15.08
N ALA A 223 9.31 15.56 -16.30
CA ALA A 223 8.20 16.23 -16.98
C ALA A 223 7.01 15.30 -17.26
N ASP A 224 7.27 14.04 -17.58
CA ASP A 224 6.26 13.03 -17.90
C ASP A 224 5.56 12.42 -16.67
N MET A 225 5.90 12.88 -15.46
CA MET A 225 5.29 12.43 -14.21
C MET A 225 4.26 13.45 -13.71
N PRO A 226 3.21 12.99 -12.99
CA PRO A 226 2.32 13.92 -12.28
C PRO A 226 3.12 14.87 -11.39
N GLY A 227 2.74 16.13 -11.31
CA GLY A 227 3.40 17.12 -10.45
C GLY A 227 3.03 16.95 -8.97
N ASP A 228 1.96 16.24 -8.66
CA ASP A 228 1.34 16.18 -7.34
C ASP A 228 1.98 15.12 -6.44
N PHE A 229 3.19 15.40 -5.96
CA PHE A 229 3.91 14.60 -4.98
C PHE A 229 5.02 15.39 -4.28
N ALA A 230 5.42 14.93 -3.11
CA ALA A 230 6.63 15.37 -2.41
C ALA A 230 7.49 14.19 -1.92
N GLY A 231 6.86 13.09 -1.49
CA GLY A 231 7.55 11.85 -1.12
C GLY A 231 8.11 11.13 -2.34
N GLY A 232 7.25 10.78 -3.26
CA GLY A 232 7.60 10.13 -4.52
C GLY A 232 6.38 9.74 -5.36
N VAL A 233 6.65 9.35 -6.60
CA VAL A 233 5.67 8.70 -7.47
C VAL A 233 5.90 7.19 -7.41
N ILE A 234 4.88 6.45 -7.01
CA ILE A 234 4.91 4.98 -6.92
C ILE A 234 4.21 4.43 -8.14
N LYS A 235 4.92 3.70 -9.00
CA LYS A 235 4.34 2.99 -10.14
C LYS A 235 4.29 1.48 -9.86
N LEU A 236 3.08 0.94 -9.88
CA LEU A 236 2.80 -0.49 -9.77
C LEU A 236 2.63 -1.04 -11.18
N PHE A 237 3.51 -1.92 -11.62
CA PHE A 237 3.41 -2.56 -12.93
C PHE A 237 2.83 -3.96 -12.76
N THR A 238 1.73 -4.21 -13.42
CA THR A 238 1.09 -5.53 -13.42
C THR A 238 1.76 -6.45 -14.46
N ILE A 239 1.74 -7.75 -14.19
CA ILE A 239 2.29 -8.75 -15.12
C ILE A 239 1.53 -8.66 -16.46
N ASP A 240 2.25 -8.50 -17.57
CA ASP A 240 1.66 -8.40 -18.90
C ASP A 240 2.40 -9.23 -19.98
N ASP A 241 3.54 -9.83 -19.65
CA ASP A 241 4.29 -10.68 -20.56
C ASP A 241 4.10 -12.17 -20.27
N VAL A 242 3.90 -12.96 -21.31
CA VAL A 242 3.75 -14.41 -21.28
C VAL A 242 4.77 -15.02 -22.23
N GLU A 243 5.80 -15.64 -21.67
CA GLU A 243 6.88 -16.29 -22.44
C GLU A 243 6.44 -17.63 -23.01
N SER A 244 5.82 -18.42 -22.17
CA SER A 244 5.28 -19.75 -22.50
C SER A 244 3.88 -19.93 -21.93
N ASN A 245 3.12 -20.81 -22.55
CA ASN A 245 1.80 -21.15 -22.00
C ASN A 245 1.98 -21.88 -20.68
N PHE A 246 1.33 -21.40 -19.63
CA PHE A 246 1.38 -22.00 -18.30
C PHE A 246 0.06 -21.88 -17.56
N VAL A 247 -0.12 -22.76 -16.60
CA VAL A 247 -1.18 -22.65 -15.56
C VAL A 247 -0.50 -22.83 -14.21
N LYS A 248 -0.76 -21.90 -13.28
CA LYS A 248 -0.21 -21.94 -11.94
C LYS A 248 -1.32 -21.89 -10.91
N ILE A 249 -1.25 -22.77 -9.94
CA ILE A 249 -2.18 -22.79 -8.79
C ILE A 249 -1.37 -22.60 -7.52
N ASN A 250 -1.85 -21.73 -6.63
CA ASN A 250 -1.28 -21.51 -5.31
C ASN A 250 -2.36 -21.76 -4.26
N TYR A 251 -1.99 -22.46 -3.19
CA TYR A 251 -2.83 -22.63 -2.02
C TYR A 251 -2.02 -22.36 -0.76
N GLY A 252 -2.58 -21.55 0.14
CA GLY A 252 -1.92 -21.18 1.39
C GLY A 252 -2.84 -21.32 2.59
N LEU A 253 -2.25 -21.74 3.72
CA LEU A 253 -2.87 -21.83 5.04
C LEU A 253 -2.06 -20.99 6.01
N GLY A 254 -2.74 -20.08 6.74
CA GLY A 254 -2.14 -19.24 7.75
C GLY A 254 -2.65 -19.56 9.15
N TYR A 255 -1.74 -19.54 10.12
CA TYR A 255 -2.04 -19.64 11.54
C TYR A 255 -1.60 -18.36 12.23
N ARG A 256 -2.49 -17.74 12.98
CA ARG A 256 -2.19 -16.52 13.77
C ARG A 256 -2.25 -16.86 15.26
N SER A 257 -1.11 -16.61 15.95
CA SER A 257 -1.04 -16.84 17.39
C SER A 257 -2.01 -15.90 18.12
N GLY A 258 -2.75 -16.45 19.09
CA GLY A 258 -3.76 -15.71 19.84
C GLY A 258 -5.13 -15.59 19.13
N THR A 259 -5.25 -15.97 17.85
CA THR A 259 -6.48 -15.86 17.06
C THR A 259 -7.00 -17.22 16.61
N THR A 260 -6.23 -17.93 15.78
CA THR A 260 -6.70 -19.16 15.11
C THR A 260 -7.17 -20.24 16.09
N GLY A 261 -8.36 -20.77 15.87
CA GLY A 261 -8.98 -21.81 16.69
C GLY A 261 -9.66 -21.28 17.97
N ARG A 262 -9.73 -19.95 18.16
CA ARG A 262 -10.41 -19.34 19.31
C ARG A 262 -11.79 -18.84 18.96
N ASN A 263 -12.58 -18.58 20.01
CA ASN A 263 -13.86 -17.88 19.88
C ASN A 263 -13.64 -16.52 19.20
N PHE A 264 -14.50 -16.20 18.26
CA PHE A 264 -14.39 -15.01 17.41
C PHE A 264 -15.76 -14.37 17.27
N LEU A 265 -15.83 -13.08 17.55
CA LEU A 265 -17.06 -12.29 17.46
C LEU A 265 -17.10 -11.54 16.14
N GLN A 266 -18.27 -11.52 15.52
CA GLN A 266 -18.50 -10.81 14.26
C GLN A 266 -19.91 -10.22 14.21
N SER A 267 -20.09 -9.21 13.36
CA SER A 267 -21.43 -8.71 13.07
C SER A 267 -22.18 -9.66 12.13
N ASP A 268 -23.51 -9.66 12.17
CA ASP A 268 -24.34 -10.39 11.23
C ASP A 268 -23.95 -10.13 9.77
N GLY A 269 -24.11 -11.15 8.93
CA GLY A 269 -23.69 -11.08 7.54
C GLY A 269 -24.53 -11.88 6.57
N SER A 270 -24.21 -11.67 5.30
CA SER A 270 -24.80 -12.41 4.19
C SER A 270 -23.83 -13.44 3.59
N ALA A 271 -24.33 -14.32 2.75
CA ALA A 271 -23.50 -15.29 2.04
C ALA A 271 -22.45 -14.64 1.13
N THR A 272 -22.73 -13.44 0.63
CA THR A 272 -21.82 -12.68 -0.27
C THR A 272 -20.65 -12.04 0.46
N ASP A 273 -20.67 -11.92 1.79
CA ASP A 273 -19.55 -11.47 2.61
C ASP A 273 -18.32 -12.35 2.38
N ARG A 274 -18.51 -13.64 2.06
CA ARG A 274 -17.43 -14.57 1.70
C ARG A 274 -16.69 -14.20 0.41
N LEU A 275 -17.24 -13.29 -0.38
CA LEU A 275 -16.61 -12.72 -1.57
C LEU A 275 -16.26 -11.24 -1.37
N GLY A 276 -16.51 -10.69 -0.19
CA GLY A 276 -16.26 -9.30 0.16
C GLY A 276 -17.35 -8.33 -0.26
N PHE A 277 -18.52 -8.81 -0.73
CA PHE A 277 -19.64 -7.97 -1.17
C PHE A 277 -20.75 -7.95 -0.13
N ASP A 278 -21.37 -6.78 0.08
CA ASP A 278 -22.68 -6.69 0.70
C ASP A 278 -23.76 -6.76 -0.40
N ASN A 279 -24.68 -7.72 -0.27
CA ASN A 279 -25.76 -7.93 -1.22
C ASN A 279 -27.01 -7.07 -0.92
N GLY A 280 -26.88 -6.05 -0.07
CA GLY A 280 -27.98 -5.23 0.42
C GLY A 280 -28.60 -5.73 1.73
N PHE A 281 -28.07 -6.82 2.32
CA PHE A 281 -28.52 -7.35 3.62
C PHE A 281 -28.48 -6.28 4.72
N ARG A 282 -27.45 -5.45 4.71
CA ARG A 282 -27.26 -4.35 5.68
C ARG A 282 -27.70 -2.99 5.16
N ALA A 283 -28.24 -2.90 3.94
CA ALA A 283 -28.68 -1.63 3.39
C ALA A 283 -29.94 -1.14 4.07
N LEU A 284 -30.16 0.17 4.10
CA LEU A 284 -31.47 0.72 4.47
C LEU A 284 -32.53 0.16 3.50
N PRO A 285 -33.65 -0.38 4.01
CA PRO A 285 -34.73 -0.86 3.16
C PRO A 285 -35.22 0.22 2.19
N SER A 286 -35.68 -0.17 1.00
CA SER A 286 -36.19 0.78 0.01
C SER A 286 -37.43 1.53 0.49
N SER A 287 -38.18 0.95 1.47
CA SER A 287 -39.31 1.56 2.14
C SER A 287 -38.93 2.55 3.24
N PHE A 288 -37.61 2.59 3.65
CA PHE A 288 -37.17 3.49 4.70
C PHE A 288 -37.32 4.95 4.27
N PRO A 289 -37.95 5.82 5.08
CA PRO A 289 -38.24 7.20 4.69
C PRO A 289 -36.97 8.02 4.39
N THR A 290 -37.12 9.08 3.60
CA THR A 290 -36.02 10.03 3.36
C THR A 290 -35.61 10.75 4.64
N THR A 291 -34.37 11.24 4.69
CA THR A 291 -33.85 12.05 5.82
C THR A 291 -34.83 13.20 6.16
N ARG A 292 -35.27 13.95 5.14
CA ARG A 292 -36.20 15.06 5.34
C ARG A 292 -37.53 14.62 5.94
N THR A 293 -38.05 13.46 5.54
CA THR A 293 -39.29 12.90 6.07
C THR A 293 -39.18 12.58 7.55
N ILE A 294 -38.09 11.89 7.97
CA ILE A 294 -37.85 11.57 9.38
C ILE A 294 -37.67 12.85 10.20
N GLN A 295 -36.80 13.77 9.75
CA GLN A 295 -36.49 14.99 10.50
C GLN A 295 -37.71 15.93 10.70
N ASN A 296 -38.56 16.05 9.68
CA ASN A 296 -39.76 16.89 9.76
C ASN A 296 -40.89 16.24 10.52
N SER A 297 -40.83 14.96 10.84
CA SER A 297 -41.87 14.28 11.59
C SER A 297 -41.66 14.48 13.10
N PRO A 298 -42.75 14.65 13.89
CA PRO A 298 -42.68 14.70 15.34
C PRO A 298 -41.98 13.45 15.90
N ARG A 299 -41.27 13.60 17.04
CA ARG A 299 -40.50 12.51 17.67
C ARG A 299 -41.36 11.26 17.94
N ASN A 300 -42.58 11.44 18.37
CA ASN A 300 -43.53 10.39 18.67
C ASN A 300 -44.49 10.04 17.51
N SER A 301 -44.13 10.34 16.27
CA SER A 301 -44.98 10.05 15.13
C SER A 301 -44.93 8.57 14.71
N PRO A 302 -46.05 8.00 14.20
CA PRO A 302 -46.07 6.62 13.70
C PRO A 302 -45.02 6.34 12.61
N ILE A 303 -44.75 7.31 11.75
CA ILE A 303 -43.77 7.14 10.66
C ILE A 303 -42.36 6.79 11.17
N ARG A 304 -41.96 7.31 12.33
CA ARG A 304 -40.67 6.96 12.94
C ARG A 304 -40.70 5.54 13.51
N ILE A 305 -41.81 5.07 14.02
CA ILE A 305 -41.97 3.71 14.53
C ILE A 305 -42.00 2.71 13.36
N GLU A 306 -42.78 2.99 12.32
CA GLU A 306 -42.78 2.17 11.10
C GLU A 306 -41.38 2.07 10.47
N ALA A 307 -40.67 3.18 10.38
CA ALA A 307 -39.30 3.17 9.94
C ALA A 307 -38.41 2.34 10.85
N ALA A 308 -38.52 2.47 12.17
CA ALA A 308 -37.76 1.67 13.14
C ALA A 308 -38.02 0.16 12.98
N HIS A 309 -39.26 -0.25 12.75
CA HIS A 309 -39.63 -1.65 12.53
C HIS A 309 -39.04 -2.26 11.24
N THR A 310 -38.59 -1.43 10.28
CA THR A 310 -37.90 -1.93 9.08
C THR A 310 -36.45 -2.24 9.31
N LEU A 311 -35.85 -1.76 10.42
CA LEU A 311 -34.46 -1.97 10.76
C LEU A 311 -34.28 -3.30 11.52
N PRO A 312 -33.26 -4.11 11.20
CA PRO A 312 -33.03 -5.36 11.89
C PRO A 312 -32.58 -5.13 13.34
N ASN A 313 -33.11 -5.92 14.29
CA ASN A 313 -32.66 -5.93 15.68
C ASN A 313 -31.44 -6.84 15.85
N ASN A 314 -30.26 -6.37 15.47
CA ASN A 314 -29.00 -7.15 15.39
C ASN A 314 -27.84 -6.48 16.12
N PHE A 315 -28.08 -6.03 17.37
CA PHE A 315 -27.07 -5.41 18.22
C PHE A 315 -26.18 -6.41 18.94
N GLU A 316 -26.53 -7.69 18.96
CA GLU A 316 -25.72 -8.73 19.59
C GLU A 316 -24.63 -9.24 18.61
N PRO A 317 -23.33 -9.24 19.02
CA PRO A 317 -22.28 -9.86 18.22
C PRO A 317 -22.49 -11.37 18.10
N GLN A 318 -22.33 -11.93 16.90
CA GLN A 318 -22.45 -13.37 16.64
C GLN A 318 -21.19 -14.11 17.03
N ASN A 319 -21.33 -15.22 17.73
CA ASN A 319 -20.23 -16.12 18.08
C ASN A 319 -19.85 -17.01 16.90
N SER A 320 -18.57 -17.09 16.59
CA SER A 320 -17.98 -17.97 15.59
C SER A 320 -16.61 -18.47 16.06
N THR A 321 -15.90 -19.22 15.21
CA THR A 321 -14.52 -19.64 15.47
C THR A 321 -13.61 -19.05 14.41
N ALA A 322 -12.52 -18.41 14.83
CA ALA A 322 -11.50 -17.97 13.90
C ALA A 322 -10.84 -19.18 13.22
N LEU A 323 -11.08 -19.37 11.93
CA LEU A 323 -10.47 -20.43 11.15
C LEU A 323 -9.03 -20.10 10.80
N PHE A 324 -8.32 -21.05 10.18
CA PHE A 324 -7.04 -20.76 9.52
C PHE A 324 -7.26 -19.73 8.41
N ASP A 325 -6.33 -18.78 8.30
CA ASP A 325 -6.30 -17.90 7.14
C ASP A 325 -6.10 -18.76 5.88
N GLN A 326 -6.82 -18.45 4.81
CA GLN A 326 -6.76 -19.21 3.57
C GLN A 326 -6.46 -18.28 2.39
N SER A 327 -5.67 -18.76 1.46
CA SER A 327 -5.43 -18.09 0.19
C SER A 327 -5.43 -19.07 -0.97
N VAL A 328 -6.08 -18.70 -2.06
CA VAL A 328 -6.11 -19.46 -3.32
C VAL A 328 -5.74 -18.52 -4.44
N GLY A 329 -4.76 -18.91 -5.24
CA GLY A 329 -4.36 -18.17 -6.44
C GLY A 329 -4.42 -19.08 -7.66
N PHE A 330 -4.96 -18.55 -8.74
CA PHE A 330 -4.98 -19.19 -10.05
C PHE A 330 -4.43 -18.21 -11.07
N THR A 331 -3.42 -18.62 -11.83
CA THR A 331 -2.85 -17.82 -12.92
C THR A 331 -2.77 -18.65 -14.18
N ILE A 332 -3.25 -18.11 -15.29
CA ILE A 332 -3.13 -18.69 -16.61
C ILE A 332 -2.46 -17.69 -17.54
N GLY A 333 -1.37 -18.10 -18.17
CA GLY A 333 -0.69 -17.37 -19.24
C GLY A 333 -0.86 -18.09 -20.56
N ARG A 334 -1.23 -17.36 -21.60
CA ARG A 334 -1.36 -17.88 -22.96
C ARG A 334 -0.73 -16.91 -23.95
N SER A 335 0.08 -17.45 -24.83
CA SER A 335 0.68 -16.72 -25.97
C SER A 335 0.50 -17.52 -27.25
N ARG A 336 0.13 -16.84 -28.32
CA ARG A 336 -0.06 -17.43 -29.64
C ARG A 336 0.55 -16.55 -30.71
N ASN A 337 1.42 -17.14 -31.50
CA ASN A 337 2.00 -16.52 -32.68
C ASN A 337 1.16 -16.82 -33.92
N ILE A 338 0.81 -15.78 -34.69
CA ILE A 338 0.08 -15.86 -35.96
C ILE A 338 0.88 -15.08 -37.02
N GLY A 339 1.86 -15.72 -37.66
CA GLY A 339 2.87 -15.04 -38.47
C GLY A 339 3.74 -14.15 -37.55
N GLU A 340 3.93 -12.90 -37.95
CA GLU A 340 4.67 -11.89 -37.17
C GLU A 340 3.87 -11.34 -35.99
N ARG A 341 2.58 -11.64 -35.90
CA ARG A 341 1.68 -11.13 -34.86
C ARG A 341 1.75 -12.01 -33.64
N VAL A 342 1.84 -11.41 -32.48
CA VAL A 342 1.78 -12.14 -31.20
C VAL A 342 0.61 -11.63 -30.40
N PHE A 343 -0.24 -12.54 -29.99
CA PHE A 343 -1.34 -12.27 -29.08
C PHE A 343 -1.11 -13.02 -27.77
N SER A 344 -1.03 -12.29 -26.67
CA SER A 344 -0.85 -12.89 -25.35
C SER A 344 -1.89 -12.41 -24.36
N ASN A 345 -2.22 -13.28 -23.42
CA ASN A 345 -3.11 -12.98 -22.30
C ASN A 345 -2.53 -13.59 -21.04
N ILE A 346 -2.59 -12.84 -19.97
CA ILE A 346 -2.41 -13.36 -18.61
C ILE A 346 -3.62 -13.01 -17.76
N THR A 347 -4.18 -14.00 -17.11
CA THR A 347 -5.29 -13.82 -16.17
C THR A 347 -4.90 -14.42 -14.85
N THR A 348 -5.06 -13.64 -13.77
CA THR A 348 -4.79 -14.05 -12.40
C THR A 348 -6.01 -13.78 -11.55
N ILE A 349 -6.41 -14.78 -10.77
CA ILE A 349 -7.47 -14.68 -9.77
C ILE A 349 -6.85 -15.05 -8.42
N ASN A 350 -6.90 -14.15 -7.46
CA ASN A 350 -6.45 -14.40 -6.09
C ASN A 350 -7.62 -14.18 -5.14
N TYR A 351 -7.84 -15.12 -4.26
CA TYR A 351 -8.80 -15.04 -3.17
C TYR A 351 -8.09 -15.28 -1.86
N SER A 352 -8.40 -14.49 -0.83
CA SER A 352 -7.91 -14.76 0.52
C SER A 352 -8.93 -14.36 1.58
N THR A 353 -8.93 -15.09 2.68
CA THR A 353 -9.66 -14.73 3.90
C THR A 353 -8.75 -14.90 5.09
N GLY A 354 -8.86 -13.99 6.05
CA GLY A 354 -8.05 -13.98 7.26
C GLY A 354 -8.80 -13.48 8.46
N TYR A 355 -8.38 -13.93 9.63
CA TYR A 355 -8.94 -13.58 10.93
C TYR A 355 -7.86 -12.98 11.81
N GLN A 356 -8.18 -11.89 12.50
CA GLN A 356 -7.28 -11.28 13.46
C GLN A 356 -8.04 -10.89 14.72
N TYR A 357 -7.56 -11.36 15.86
CA TYR A 357 -7.96 -10.90 17.19
C TYR A 357 -6.75 -10.29 17.88
N PHE A 358 -6.95 -9.15 18.52
CA PHE A 358 -5.98 -8.60 19.45
C PHE A 358 -6.70 -7.74 20.51
N ASN A 359 -6.14 -7.74 21.72
CA ASN A 359 -6.56 -6.85 22.77
C ASN A 359 -5.68 -5.59 22.74
N LYS A 360 -6.30 -4.43 22.85
CA LYS A 360 -5.66 -3.12 22.85
C LYS A 360 -6.02 -2.37 24.12
N GLU A 361 -5.03 -2.03 24.91
CA GLU A 361 -5.18 -1.05 25.99
C GLU A 361 -5.38 0.33 25.37
N PHE A 362 -6.37 1.08 25.86
CA PHE A 362 -6.68 2.42 25.40
C PHE A 362 -6.94 3.34 26.57
N PHE A 363 -6.07 4.33 26.72
CA PHE A 363 -6.12 5.32 27.78
C PHE A 363 -6.28 6.72 27.20
N ARG A 364 -6.87 7.62 28.00
CA ARG A 364 -6.87 9.06 27.72
C ARG A 364 -6.66 9.81 29.00
N TYR A 365 -5.86 10.87 28.92
CA TYR A 365 -5.54 11.74 30.02
C TYR A 365 -5.92 13.16 29.66
N PHE A 366 -6.44 13.90 30.65
CA PHE A 366 -6.55 15.36 30.56
C PHE A 366 -5.26 15.97 31.05
N GLU A 367 -4.84 17.00 30.41
CA GLU A 367 -3.70 17.71 30.82
C GLU A 367 -4.02 18.92 31.66
N TRP A 368 -3.12 19.21 32.54
CA TRP A 368 -3.14 20.40 33.36
C TRP A 368 -1.87 21.21 33.13
N THR A 369 -2.02 22.51 33.06
CA THR A 369 -0.94 23.47 32.85
C THR A 369 0.02 23.63 34.03
N ASP A 370 -0.29 23.00 35.18
CA ASP A 370 0.48 23.11 36.41
C ASP A 370 1.22 21.80 36.67
N GLN A 371 2.56 21.85 36.74
CA GLN A 371 3.43 20.68 36.92
C GLN A 371 3.21 19.96 38.27
N ASP A 372 2.54 20.59 39.25
CA ASP A 372 2.31 20.05 40.58
C ASP A 372 0.98 19.29 40.73
N VAL A 373 0.14 19.24 39.67
CA VAL A 373 -1.14 18.54 39.75
C VAL A 373 -1.03 17.17 39.08
N PRO A 374 -1.46 16.07 39.74
CA PRO A 374 -1.46 14.74 39.10
C PRO A 374 -2.28 14.75 37.82
N ILE A 375 -1.73 14.15 36.75
CA ILE A 375 -2.43 14.00 35.47
C ILE A 375 -3.70 13.20 35.70
N ASN A 376 -4.86 13.79 35.37
CA ASN A 376 -6.15 13.14 35.53
C ASN A 376 -6.41 12.19 34.35
N GLN A 377 -6.44 10.92 34.63
CA GLN A 377 -6.89 9.92 33.69
C GLN A 377 -8.39 10.10 33.44
N ARG A 378 -8.75 10.35 32.18
CA ARG A 378 -10.16 10.44 31.77
C ARG A 378 -10.79 9.05 31.75
N PHE A 379 -10.15 8.12 31.02
CA PHE A 379 -10.63 6.74 30.93
C PHE A 379 -9.51 5.73 30.79
N ALA A 380 -9.83 4.50 31.16
CA ALA A 380 -9.01 3.31 30.96
C ALA A 380 -9.88 2.20 30.36
N PHE A 381 -9.62 1.84 29.13
CA PHE A 381 -10.33 0.81 28.40
C PHE A 381 -9.42 -0.31 27.91
N GLN A 382 -10.04 -1.47 27.73
CA GLN A 382 -9.49 -2.58 26.96
C GLN A 382 -10.43 -2.84 25.78
N ASP A 383 -9.89 -2.77 24.56
CA ASP A 383 -10.61 -3.05 23.33
C ASP A 383 -10.28 -4.46 22.87
N ASP A 384 -11.25 -5.36 22.87
CA ASP A 384 -11.20 -6.64 22.18
C ASP A 384 -11.57 -6.40 20.71
N ASN A 385 -10.56 -6.46 19.82
CA ASN A 385 -10.74 -6.21 18.40
C ASN A 385 -10.79 -7.55 17.64
N TYR A 386 -11.87 -7.76 16.91
CA TYR A 386 -12.09 -8.90 16.03
C TYR A 386 -12.24 -8.38 14.61
N GLN A 387 -11.37 -8.79 13.71
CA GLN A 387 -11.36 -8.36 12.32
C GLN A 387 -11.28 -9.57 11.40
N GLN A 388 -12.22 -9.69 10.48
CA GLN A 388 -12.20 -10.66 9.39
C GLN A 388 -12.09 -9.91 8.07
N ASP A 389 -11.07 -10.25 7.28
CA ASP A 389 -10.84 -9.69 5.95
C ASP A 389 -11.09 -10.75 4.89
N VAL A 390 -11.78 -10.36 3.83
CA VAL A 390 -11.96 -11.15 2.62
C VAL A 390 -11.49 -10.32 1.44
N LYS A 391 -10.62 -10.86 0.60
CA LYS A 391 -10.05 -10.16 -0.56
C LYS A 391 -10.19 -11.02 -1.81
N LEU A 392 -10.75 -10.45 -2.86
CA LEU A 392 -10.81 -11.03 -4.19
C LEU A 392 -10.13 -10.08 -5.18
N ASN A 393 -9.10 -10.58 -5.83
CA ASN A 393 -8.37 -9.84 -6.87
C ASN A 393 -8.50 -10.59 -8.19
N VAL A 394 -8.88 -9.89 -9.25
CA VAL A 394 -8.95 -10.42 -10.61
C VAL A 394 -8.18 -9.47 -11.53
N MET A 395 -7.15 -9.99 -12.15
CA MET A 395 -6.36 -9.26 -13.16
C MET A 395 -6.46 -10.01 -14.48
N THR A 396 -6.70 -9.28 -15.57
CA THR A 396 -6.61 -9.85 -16.93
C THR A 396 -5.98 -8.84 -17.88
N ASN A 397 -4.80 -9.16 -18.37
CA ASN A 397 -4.04 -8.32 -19.29
C ASN A 397 -3.90 -9.00 -20.64
N TRP A 398 -4.17 -8.24 -21.68
CA TRP A 398 -4.09 -8.64 -23.05
C TRP A 398 -3.04 -7.81 -23.76
N LYS A 399 -2.19 -8.45 -24.55
CA LYS A 399 -1.16 -7.78 -25.33
C LYS A 399 -1.22 -8.27 -26.77
N TYR A 400 -1.24 -7.34 -27.68
CA TYR A 400 -1.26 -7.60 -29.11
C TYR A 400 -0.09 -6.89 -29.78
N LYS A 401 0.91 -7.66 -30.21
CA LYS A 401 2.01 -7.20 -31.04
C LYS A 401 1.57 -7.39 -32.49
N LEU A 402 1.23 -6.28 -33.16
CA LEU A 402 0.83 -6.29 -34.58
C LEU A 402 2.04 -6.57 -35.46
N ASN A 403 3.18 -5.94 -35.16
CA ASN A 403 4.50 -6.10 -35.73
C ASN A 403 5.53 -5.55 -34.76
N ASP A 404 6.82 -5.51 -35.12
CA ASP A 404 7.88 -5.01 -34.22
C ASP A 404 7.75 -3.52 -33.87
N ARG A 405 7.01 -2.77 -34.70
CA ARG A 405 6.81 -1.32 -34.50
C ARG A 405 5.56 -0.97 -33.70
N ASN A 406 4.56 -1.84 -33.68
CA ASN A 406 3.24 -1.50 -33.15
C ASN A 406 2.79 -2.54 -32.12
N ARG A 407 2.55 -2.10 -30.89
CA ARG A 407 2.08 -2.92 -29.77
C ARG A 407 0.90 -2.24 -29.12
N PHE A 408 -0.10 -3.03 -28.79
CA PHE A 408 -1.28 -2.60 -28.04
C PHE A 408 -1.40 -3.45 -26.79
N SER A 409 -1.83 -2.84 -25.69
CA SER A 409 -2.09 -3.55 -24.44
C SER A 409 -3.44 -3.11 -23.89
N PHE A 410 -4.22 -4.08 -23.41
CA PHE A 410 -5.44 -3.83 -22.67
C PHE A 410 -5.30 -4.46 -21.28
N LYS A 411 -5.20 -3.63 -20.25
CA LYS A 411 -4.90 -4.04 -18.88
C LYS A 411 -6.10 -3.80 -17.99
N ASN A 412 -6.45 -4.79 -17.20
CA ASN A 412 -7.62 -4.73 -16.31
C ASN A 412 -7.26 -5.31 -14.96
N LEU A 413 -7.65 -4.60 -13.91
CA LEU A 413 -7.49 -4.99 -12.54
C LEU A 413 -8.76 -4.70 -11.77
N PHE A 414 -9.33 -5.71 -11.15
CA PHE A 414 -10.47 -5.60 -10.24
C PHE A 414 -10.08 -6.14 -8.87
N ASN A 415 -10.38 -5.37 -7.83
CA ASN A 415 -10.20 -5.78 -6.45
C ASN A 415 -11.47 -5.55 -5.67
N GLN A 416 -11.81 -6.52 -4.82
CA GLN A 416 -12.90 -6.47 -3.87
C GLN A 416 -12.35 -6.80 -2.49
N ILE A 417 -12.64 -5.96 -1.50
CA ILE A 417 -12.35 -6.21 -0.09
C ILE A 417 -13.62 -6.09 0.72
N GLY A 418 -13.86 -7.06 1.58
CA GLY A 418 -14.85 -7.02 2.64
C GLY A 418 -14.16 -7.11 3.99
N GLU A 419 -14.46 -6.17 4.88
CA GLU A 419 -13.96 -6.14 6.27
C GLU A 419 -15.15 -6.23 7.22
N ASN A 420 -15.20 -7.29 8.05
CA ASN A 420 -16.13 -7.40 9.18
C ASN A 420 -15.34 -7.09 10.44
N GLU A 421 -15.71 -6.03 11.15
CA GLU A 421 -15.01 -5.61 12.34
C GLU A 421 -15.95 -5.49 13.53
N THR A 422 -15.57 -6.13 14.63
CA THR A 422 -16.26 -6.02 15.91
C THR A 422 -15.26 -5.55 16.97
N ILE A 423 -15.60 -4.48 17.69
CA ILE A 423 -14.80 -4.01 18.82
C ILE A 423 -15.69 -4.00 20.05
N ILE A 424 -15.21 -4.65 21.12
CA ILE A 424 -15.81 -4.57 22.46
C ILE A 424 -14.83 -3.82 23.34
N ARG A 425 -15.23 -2.63 23.77
CA ARG A 425 -14.46 -1.73 24.63
C ARG A 425 -14.98 -1.81 26.06
N SER A 426 -14.21 -2.39 26.96
CA SER A 426 -14.56 -2.55 28.38
C SER A 426 -13.64 -1.74 29.27
N GLY A 427 -14.16 -1.14 30.34
CA GLY A 427 -13.37 -0.38 31.30
C GLY A 427 -14.14 0.71 32.01
N LYS A 428 -13.47 1.82 32.35
CA LYS A 428 -14.02 2.92 33.15
C LYS A 428 -13.76 4.27 32.48
N ASP A 429 -14.75 5.15 32.60
CA ASP A 429 -14.59 6.59 32.38
C ASP A 429 -14.70 7.31 33.73
N PHE A 430 -13.55 7.77 34.23
CA PHE A 430 -13.45 8.35 35.60
C PHE A 430 -14.08 9.73 35.72
N ILE A 431 -14.48 10.36 34.62
CA ILE A 431 -15.05 11.71 34.58
C ILE A 431 -16.55 11.68 34.31
N GLN A 432 -16.95 11.01 33.20
CA GLN A 432 -18.36 11.01 32.80
C GLN A 432 -19.21 10.01 33.61
N ARG A 433 -18.60 8.86 33.98
CA ARG A 433 -19.27 7.78 34.70
C ARG A 433 -18.35 7.08 35.70
N PRO A 434 -17.91 7.81 36.77
CA PRO A 434 -16.91 7.30 37.71
C PRO A 434 -17.38 6.04 38.48
N ASP A 435 -18.70 5.94 38.72
CA ASP A 435 -19.31 4.87 39.51
C ASP A 435 -19.85 3.71 38.65
N ASP A 436 -19.54 3.71 37.33
CA ASP A 436 -20.02 2.69 36.39
C ASP A 436 -18.85 1.89 35.78
N ASP A 437 -19.09 0.60 35.56
CA ASP A 437 -18.36 -0.22 34.60
C ASP A 437 -18.98 -0.01 33.22
N LEU A 438 -18.13 0.20 32.19
CA LEU A 438 -18.56 0.45 30.83
C LEU A 438 -18.25 -0.74 29.93
N LYS A 439 -19.17 -1.03 29.00
CA LYS A 439 -18.96 -2.00 27.93
C LYS A 439 -19.59 -1.46 26.64
N ASN A 440 -18.75 -0.96 25.75
CA ASN A 440 -19.16 -0.27 24.53
C ASN A 440 -18.87 -1.14 23.31
N TYR A 441 -19.67 -0.99 22.27
CA TYR A 441 -19.61 -1.86 21.10
C TYR A 441 -19.52 -1.07 19.80
N MET A 442 -18.76 -1.61 18.88
CA MET A 442 -18.80 -1.25 17.46
C MET A 442 -18.93 -2.53 16.63
N LEU A 443 -19.95 -2.60 15.80
CA LEU A 443 -20.22 -3.69 14.88
C LEU A 443 -20.29 -3.10 13.48
N GLY A 444 -19.32 -3.43 12.62
CA GLY A 444 -19.23 -2.84 11.30
C GLY A 444 -18.92 -3.85 10.20
N TYR A 445 -19.36 -3.53 9.01
CA TYR A 445 -18.93 -4.15 7.77
C TYR A 445 -18.59 -3.05 6.77
N LYS A 446 -17.46 -3.21 6.11
CA LYS A 446 -17.01 -2.29 5.05
C LYS A 446 -16.71 -3.08 3.79
N SER A 447 -17.25 -2.67 2.67
CA SER A 447 -17.04 -3.26 1.36
C SER A 447 -16.39 -2.23 0.45
N ARG A 448 -15.26 -2.58 -0.17
CA ARG A 448 -14.53 -1.70 -1.11
C ARG A 448 -14.27 -2.43 -2.41
N SER A 449 -14.71 -1.83 -3.51
CA SER A 449 -14.45 -2.30 -4.87
C SER A 449 -13.61 -1.27 -5.61
N ILE A 450 -12.54 -1.70 -6.27
CA ILE A 450 -11.79 -0.86 -7.20
C ILE A 450 -11.62 -1.60 -8.52
N TYR A 451 -11.92 -0.92 -9.61
CA TYR A 451 -11.59 -1.36 -10.95
C TYR A 451 -10.69 -0.33 -11.61
N SER A 452 -9.66 -0.80 -12.30
CA SER A 452 -8.81 0.02 -13.17
C SER A 452 -8.63 -0.68 -14.50
N GLY A 453 -9.07 -0.03 -15.56
CA GLY A 453 -8.94 -0.49 -16.93
C GLY A 453 -8.19 0.53 -17.78
N GLN A 454 -7.27 0.05 -18.65
CA GLN A 454 -6.53 0.95 -19.53
C GLN A 454 -6.18 0.27 -20.86
N PHE A 455 -6.20 1.08 -21.89
CA PHE A 455 -5.77 0.71 -23.22
C PHE A 455 -4.55 1.56 -23.58
N GLU A 456 -3.47 0.90 -24.02
CA GLU A 456 -2.19 1.53 -24.33
C GLU A 456 -1.74 1.16 -25.74
N GLY A 457 -1.13 2.11 -26.44
CA GLY A 457 -0.45 1.89 -27.70
C GLY A 457 1.00 2.37 -27.63
N ASN A 458 1.91 1.56 -28.14
CA ASN A 458 3.33 1.89 -28.24
C ASN A 458 3.74 1.71 -29.69
N HIS A 459 4.22 2.80 -30.32
CA HIS A 459 4.50 2.86 -31.73
C HIS A 459 5.91 3.38 -32.01
N ASN A 460 6.73 2.58 -32.64
CA ASN A 460 8.01 2.99 -33.21
C ASN A 460 7.77 3.48 -34.63
N LEU A 461 7.40 4.77 -34.78
CA LEU A 461 7.05 5.35 -36.10
C LEU A 461 8.23 5.27 -37.06
N THR A 462 9.43 5.56 -36.56
CA THR A 462 10.71 5.37 -37.22
C THR A 462 11.75 4.91 -36.19
N SER A 463 12.98 4.66 -36.59
CA SER A 463 14.09 4.40 -35.63
C SER A 463 14.37 5.52 -34.63
N ARG A 464 13.85 6.73 -34.88
CA ARG A 464 14.06 7.93 -34.05
C ARG A 464 12.77 8.51 -33.46
N ASN A 465 11.61 8.04 -33.89
CA ASN A 465 10.32 8.59 -33.50
C ASN A 465 9.49 7.55 -32.74
N TYR A 466 9.17 7.85 -31.51
CA TYR A 466 8.37 6.98 -30.64
C TYR A 466 7.11 7.71 -30.23
N LEU A 467 5.99 7.03 -30.31
CA LEU A 467 4.69 7.53 -29.87
C LEU A 467 4.07 6.54 -28.90
N ASN A 468 3.77 7.01 -27.69
CA ASN A 468 3.04 6.22 -26.70
C ASN A 468 1.76 6.95 -26.34
N TRP A 469 0.68 6.22 -26.17
CA TRP A 469 -0.56 6.78 -25.68
C TRP A 469 -1.25 5.82 -24.72
N VAL A 470 -2.04 6.39 -23.81
CA VAL A 470 -2.85 5.66 -22.85
C VAL A 470 -4.22 6.32 -22.73
N VAL A 471 -5.24 5.49 -22.71
CA VAL A 471 -6.60 5.87 -22.32
C VAL A 471 -7.03 4.89 -21.24
N GLY A 472 -7.41 5.41 -20.09
CA GLY A 472 -7.77 4.59 -18.95
C GLY A 472 -8.87 5.20 -18.13
N GLY A 473 -9.43 4.39 -17.27
CA GLY A 473 -10.43 4.79 -16.30
C GLY A 473 -10.42 3.87 -15.11
N SER A 474 -10.84 4.41 -13.98
CA SER A 474 -11.06 3.63 -12.78
C SER A 474 -12.39 4.01 -12.12
N PHE A 475 -12.94 3.08 -11.39
CA PHE A 475 -13.99 3.39 -10.43
C PHE A 475 -13.66 2.79 -9.07
N LEU A 476 -14.08 3.50 -8.05
CA LEU A 476 -13.99 3.08 -6.66
C LEU A 476 -15.38 3.19 -6.04
N ASN A 477 -15.82 2.13 -5.41
CA ASN A 477 -17.04 2.11 -4.62
C ASN A 477 -16.72 1.63 -3.21
N GLU A 478 -16.98 2.47 -2.22
CA GLU A 478 -16.90 2.09 -0.81
C GLU A 478 -18.29 2.17 -0.20
N ASN A 479 -18.68 1.11 0.49
CA ASN A 479 -19.94 1.00 1.17
C ASN A 479 -19.72 0.54 2.61
N GLU A 480 -20.15 1.35 3.56
CA GLU A 480 -20.16 1.06 4.99
C GLU A 480 -21.62 1.01 5.47
N PRO A 481 -22.29 -0.12 5.22
CA PRO A 481 -23.69 -0.25 5.56
C PRO A 481 -23.85 -0.67 7.01
N ASP A 482 -24.75 -0.02 7.72
CA ASP A 482 -25.19 -0.39 9.07
C ASP A 482 -24.06 -0.55 10.10
N LEU A 483 -23.14 0.41 10.14
CA LEU A 483 -22.17 0.49 11.23
C LEU A 483 -22.91 0.83 12.52
N ARG A 484 -22.96 -0.09 13.48
CA ARG A 484 -23.65 0.07 14.76
C ARG A 484 -22.66 0.40 15.86
N ARG A 485 -22.97 1.44 16.61
CA ARG A 485 -22.22 1.86 17.79
C ARG A 485 -23.19 2.07 18.92
N PHE A 486 -22.85 1.55 20.09
CA PHE A 486 -23.65 1.72 21.28
C PHE A 486 -22.80 1.55 22.53
N ARG A 487 -23.22 2.22 23.59
CA ARG A 487 -22.58 2.21 24.88
C ARG A 487 -23.48 1.54 25.90
N THR A 488 -22.90 0.79 26.81
CA THR A 488 -23.59 0.21 27.93
C THR A 488 -22.84 0.48 29.23
N PHE A 489 -23.58 0.56 30.34
CA PHE A 489 -23.03 0.85 31.67
C PHE A 489 -23.68 -0.02 32.73
N ARG A 490 -22.97 -0.24 33.82
CA ARG A 490 -23.44 -0.94 34.98
C ARG A 490 -22.82 -0.35 36.25
N SER A 491 -23.62 -0.11 37.28
CA SER A 491 -23.08 0.41 38.56
C SER A 491 -22.08 -0.57 39.19
N VAL A 492 -20.95 -0.05 39.67
CA VAL A 492 -19.96 -0.85 40.41
C VAL A 492 -20.50 -1.40 41.71
N THR A 493 -21.53 -0.78 42.28
CA THR A 493 -22.23 -1.25 43.52
C THR A 493 -23.17 -2.41 43.25
N GLU A 494 -23.54 -2.64 41.96
CA GLU A 494 -24.48 -3.67 41.54
C GLU A 494 -23.86 -4.60 40.46
N PRO A 495 -22.75 -5.29 40.74
CA PRO A 495 -21.97 -6.01 39.74
C PRO A 495 -22.66 -7.22 39.13
N ASN A 496 -23.76 -7.69 39.70
CA ASN A 496 -24.56 -8.82 39.18
C ASN A 496 -25.74 -8.39 38.31
N GLU A 497 -26.05 -7.09 38.22
CA GLU A 497 -27.09 -6.57 37.34
C GLU A 497 -26.59 -6.60 35.87
N PRO A 498 -27.50 -6.75 34.88
CA PRO A 498 -27.15 -6.63 33.49
C PRO A 498 -26.67 -5.21 33.13
N PHE A 499 -25.85 -5.09 32.11
CA PHE A 499 -25.47 -3.78 31.57
C PHE A 499 -26.70 -3.06 30.98
N SER A 500 -26.87 -1.81 31.34
CA SER A 500 -27.93 -0.94 30.82
C SER A 500 -27.48 -0.21 29.58
N MET A 501 -28.30 -0.18 28.53
CA MET A 501 -27.98 0.58 27.31
C MET A 501 -28.06 2.08 27.55
N GLN A 502 -27.04 2.80 27.11
CA GLN A 502 -27.05 4.26 27.17
C GLN A 502 -27.87 4.83 26.01
N MET A 503 -28.96 5.50 26.34
CA MET A 503 -29.80 6.16 25.33
C MET A 503 -29.49 7.65 25.31
N PRO A 504 -29.18 8.23 24.14
CA PRO A 504 -28.85 9.65 24.03
C PRO A 504 -30.12 10.54 24.12
N PRO A 505 -30.00 11.79 24.58
CA PRO A 505 -31.12 12.74 24.62
C PRO A 505 -31.50 13.27 23.23
N SER A 506 -30.58 13.27 22.31
CA SER A 506 -30.72 13.63 20.88
C SER A 506 -29.81 12.78 20.05
N SER A 507 -30.08 12.67 18.75
CA SER A 507 -29.24 11.84 17.91
C SER A 507 -27.78 12.29 17.89
N ASN A 508 -26.86 11.35 18.05
CA ASN A 508 -25.42 11.55 18.03
C ASN A 508 -24.67 10.34 17.42
N LEU A 509 -23.38 10.52 17.13
CA LEU A 509 -22.55 9.48 16.52
C LEU A 509 -21.92 8.52 17.53
N PHE A 510 -22.05 8.74 18.83
CA PHE A 510 -21.27 8.08 19.89
C PHE A 510 -22.06 7.00 20.62
N ASP A 511 -23.31 7.29 20.92
CA ASP A 511 -24.19 6.43 21.69
C ASP A 511 -24.95 5.46 20.77
N THR A 512 -26.13 5.05 21.14
CA THR A 512 -26.90 4.03 20.45
C THR A 512 -27.38 4.48 19.06
N GLY A 513 -26.69 4.01 18.02
CA GLY A 513 -27.01 4.43 16.66
C GLY A 513 -26.47 3.55 15.56
N ARG A 514 -26.92 3.87 14.34
CA ARG A 514 -26.57 3.24 13.07
C ARG A 514 -26.05 4.28 12.10
N PHE A 515 -24.96 3.95 11.42
CA PHE A 515 -24.38 4.79 10.38
C PHE A 515 -24.36 4.06 9.04
N TYR A 516 -24.64 4.79 7.98
CA TYR A 516 -24.63 4.31 6.60
C TYR A 516 -23.81 5.29 5.79
N GLY A 517 -22.65 4.84 5.26
CA GLY A 517 -21.78 5.64 4.42
C GLY A 517 -21.63 5.02 3.04
N LYS A 518 -21.71 5.86 2.00
CA LYS A 518 -21.47 5.45 0.62
C LYS A 518 -20.57 6.45 -0.07
N MET A 519 -19.50 5.96 -0.70
CA MET A 519 -18.64 6.73 -1.58
C MET A 519 -18.59 6.08 -2.96
N PHE A 520 -18.78 6.87 -3.99
CA PHE A 520 -18.52 6.47 -5.36
C PHE A 520 -17.59 7.47 -6.01
N GLU A 521 -16.49 6.99 -6.58
CA GLU A 521 -15.55 7.81 -7.36
C GLU A 521 -15.29 7.15 -8.70
N TYR A 522 -15.21 7.94 -9.77
CA TYR A 522 -14.65 7.50 -11.03
C TYR A 522 -13.59 8.47 -11.53
N SER A 523 -12.64 7.93 -12.28
CA SER A 523 -11.63 8.73 -12.99
C SER A 523 -11.52 8.32 -14.44
N LEU A 524 -11.20 9.30 -15.29
CA LEU A 524 -10.88 9.11 -16.70
C LEU A 524 -9.52 9.77 -16.95
N ASN A 525 -8.62 9.00 -17.52
CA ASN A 525 -7.25 9.43 -17.77
C ASN A 525 -6.91 9.25 -19.24
N ASN A 526 -6.25 10.21 -19.84
CA ASN A 526 -5.64 10.04 -21.14
C ASN A 526 -4.28 10.73 -21.19
N GLY A 527 -3.37 10.16 -21.95
CA GLY A 527 -2.03 10.70 -22.14
C GLY A 527 -1.47 10.33 -23.51
N LEU A 528 -0.66 11.22 -24.03
CA LEU A 528 0.09 11.04 -25.26
C LEU A 528 1.50 11.52 -25.04
N ASP A 529 2.49 10.69 -25.35
CA ASP A 529 3.91 10.97 -25.28
C ASP A 529 4.54 10.79 -26.65
N TYR A 530 5.24 11.81 -27.13
CA TYR A 530 6.01 11.74 -28.35
C TYR A 530 7.48 12.01 -28.06
N GLN A 531 8.36 11.16 -28.56
CA GLN A 531 9.81 11.30 -28.44
C GLN A 531 10.45 11.31 -29.82
N HIS A 532 11.31 12.29 -30.08
CA HIS A 532 12.13 12.42 -31.27
C HIS A 532 13.62 12.34 -30.92
N GLY A 533 14.32 11.38 -31.49
CA GLY A 533 15.78 11.24 -31.37
C GLY A 533 16.54 12.05 -32.43
N PHE A 534 17.57 12.77 -31.98
CA PHE A 534 18.48 13.51 -32.84
C PHE A 534 19.82 12.78 -32.97
N SER A 535 20.60 13.12 -33.97
CA SER A 535 21.95 12.57 -34.17
C SER A 535 23.09 13.48 -33.70
N ASN A 536 22.76 14.64 -33.11
CA ASN A 536 23.74 15.68 -32.79
C ASN A 536 23.81 15.87 -31.24
N ILE A 537 23.95 17.16 -30.79
CA ILE A 537 24.15 17.55 -29.39
C ILE A 537 22.97 17.12 -28.49
N ILE A 538 21.76 17.07 -29.01
CA ILE A 538 20.58 16.62 -28.29
C ILE A 538 20.33 15.16 -28.62
N SER A 539 20.23 14.30 -27.59
CA SER A 539 19.92 12.89 -27.76
C SER A 539 18.47 12.69 -28.15
N TYR A 540 17.56 13.28 -27.39
CA TYR A 540 16.13 13.29 -27.72
C TYR A 540 15.39 14.53 -27.18
N LEU A 541 14.27 14.80 -27.83
CA LEU A 541 13.21 15.68 -27.36
C LEU A 541 12.01 14.84 -27.03
N LYS A 542 11.44 14.99 -25.83
CA LYS A 542 10.20 14.36 -25.42
C LYS A 542 9.15 15.42 -25.08
N THR A 543 7.97 15.27 -25.63
CA THR A 543 6.81 16.14 -25.36
C THR A 543 5.56 15.29 -25.22
N GLY A 544 4.60 15.82 -24.50
CA GLY A 544 3.34 15.13 -24.33
C GLY A 544 2.30 15.93 -23.60
N TYR A 545 1.13 15.36 -23.52
CA TYR A 545 0.05 15.88 -22.69
C TYR A 545 -0.59 14.77 -21.86
N GLN A 546 -1.21 15.16 -20.76
CA GLN A 546 -2.02 14.30 -19.91
C GLN A 546 -3.26 15.04 -19.45
N VAL A 547 -4.38 14.36 -19.42
CA VAL A 547 -5.64 14.85 -18.84
C VAL A 547 -6.16 13.80 -17.87
N ASP A 548 -6.49 14.26 -16.68
CA ASP A 548 -7.07 13.45 -15.61
C ASP A 548 -8.34 14.13 -15.11
N TYR A 549 -9.46 13.45 -15.21
CA TYR A 549 -10.74 13.89 -14.67
C TYR A 549 -11.18 12.93 -13.58
N ARG A 550 -11.55 13.46 -12.40
CA ARG A 550 -12.08 12.69 -11.27
C ARG A 550 -13.41 13.29 -10.82
N TYR A 551 -14.34 12.43 -10.45
CA TYR A 551 -15.60 12.82 -9.81
C TYR A 551 -15.88 11.90 -8.64
N ARG A 552 -16.26 12.48 -7.49
CA ARG A 552 -16.62 11.77 -6.27
C ARG A 552 -17.99 12.21 -5.80
N ASP A 553 -18.81 11.26 -5.39
CA ASP A 553 -20.05 11.45 -4.66
C ASP A 553 -19.94 10.71 -3.32
N TYR A 554 -20.20 11.42 -2.23
CA TYR A 554 -20.21 10.86 -0.88
C TYR A 554 -21.51 11.20 -0.18
N ASN A 555 -22.16 10.19 0.37
CA ASN A 555 -23.42 10.31 1.09
C ASN A 555 -23.35 9.53 2.40
N ALA A 556 -23.76 10.16 3.49
CA ALA A 556 -23.86 9.52 4.79
C ALA A 556 -25.23 9.76 5.43
N ARG A 557 -25.70 8.78 6.19
CA ARG A 557 -26.89 8.90 7.05
C ARG A 557 -26.56 8.29 8.40
N TYR A 558 -27.04 8.90 9.49
CA TYR A 558 -26.99 8.28 10.80
C TYR A 558 -28.29 8.43 11.57
N ILE A 559 -28.65 7.36 12.26
CA ILE A 559 -29.95 7.18 12.93
C ILE A 559 -29.64 6.72 14.35
N SER A 560 -30.19 7.43 15.35
CA SER A 560 -30.07 7.04 16.77
C SER A 560 -31.41 6.56 17.30
N TYR A 561 -31.35 5.67 18.30
CA TYR A 561 -32.50 5.28 19.08
C TYR A 561 -32.59 6.17 20.31
N LEU A 562 -33.78 6.67 20.58
CA LEU A 562 -34.04 7.63 21.64
C LEU A 562 -35.30 7.23 22.44
N TYR A 563 -35.51 7.91 23.59
CA TYR A 563 -36.79 7.90 24.24
C TYR A 563 -37.80 8.82 23.54
N PRO A 564 -39.08 8.45 23.44
CA PRO A 564 -40.15 9.40 23.14
C PRO A 564 -40.25 10.42 24.31
N GLY A 565 -40.82 11.59 24.11
CA GLY A 565 -40.78 12.72 25.03
C GLY A 565 -41.17 12.43 26.49
N PHE A 566 -42.24 11.65 26.74
CA PHE A 566 -42.65 11.18 28.08
C PHE A 566 -42.36 9.69 28.22
N PHE A 567 -41.76 9.33 29.37
CA PHE A 567 -41.29 7.97 29.65
C PHE A 567 -41.40 7.68 31.13
N ASP A 568 -42.09 6.58 31.53
CA ASP A 568 -42.09 6.11 32.91
C ASP A 568 -40.65 5.65 33.29
N PRO A 569 -40.05 6.23 34.34
CA PRO A 569 -38.70 5.85 34.75
C PRO A 569 -38.51 4.35 35.01
N ASN A 570 -39.52 3.67 35.57
CA ASN A 570 -39.42 2.24 35.88
C ASN A 570 -39.46 1.39 34.61
N VAL A 571 -40.32 1.73 33.66
CA VAL A 571 -40.37 1.08 32.33
C VAL A 571 -39.07 1.33 31.61
N ARG A 572 -38.55 2.56 31.65
CA ARG A 572 -37.27 2.90 31.09
C ARG A 572 -36.14 1.97 31.59
N GLU A 573 -36.04 1.83 32.92
CA GLU A 573 -34.95 1.05 33.53
C GLU A 573 -35.06 -0.43 33.15
N SER A 574 -36.27 -0.99 33.08
CA SER A 574 -36.48 -2.36 32.66
C SER A 574 -36.11 -2.59 31.19
N LEU A 575 -36.41 -1.66 30.28
CA LEU A 575 -36.15 -1.81 28.86
C LEU A 575 -34.66 -1.69 28.51
N ILE A 576 -33.92 -0.78 29.10
CA ILE A 576 -32.49 -0.60 28.80
C ILE A 576 -31.60 -1.74 29.33
N ARG A 577 -32.14 -2.57 30.25
CA ARG A 577 -31.47 -3.76 30.79
C ARG A 577 -31.79 -5.05 30.04
N LEU A 578 -32.65 -4.99 29.03
CA LEU A 578 -32.94 -6.15 28.18
C LEU A 578 -31.69 -6.65 27.46
N PRO A 579 -31.62 -7.93 27.11
CA PRO A 579 -30.59 -8.48 26.24
C PRO A 579 -30.47 -7.69 24.92
N LEU A 580 -29.28 -7.62 24.34
CA LEU A 580 -28.99 -6.82 23.15
C LEU A 580 -29.83 -7.23 21.93
N ASN A 581 -30.24 -8.50 21.85
CA ASN A 581 -31.15 -9.04 20.82
C ASN A 581 -32.63 -8.80 21.07
N GLU A 582 -33.03 -8.28 22.24
CA GLU A 582 -34.41 -8.04 22.61
C GLU A 582 -34.74 -6.56 22.73
N ILE A 583 -33.73 -5.71 23.05
CA ILE A 583 -33.99 -4.30 23.44
C ILE A 583 -34.71 -3.51 22.35
N PHE A 584 -34.41 -3.69 21.08
CA PHE A 584 -35.06 -3.02 19.94
C PHE A 584 -35.97 -3.96 19.17
N SER A 585 -36.56 -4.94 19.85
CA SER A 585 -37.64 -5.74 19.27
C SER A 585 -38.88 -4.88 18.94
N PRO A 586 -39.70 -5.28 17.99
CA PRO A 586 -40.87 -4.46 17.55
C PRO A 586 -41.81 -4.01 18.68
N GLU A 587 -41.99 -4.84 19.72
CA GLU A 587 -42.79 -4.51 20.90
C GLU A 587 -42.22 -3.36 21.73
N ASN A 588 -40.90 -3.11 21.67
CA ASN A 588 -40.22 -2.05 22.42
C ASN A 588 -40.11 -0.75 21.59
N LEU A 589 -40.40 -0.81 20.28
CA LEU A 589 -40.41 0.33 19.37
C LEU A 589 -41.82 0.92 19.29
N ARG A 590 -42.10 1.91 20.15
CA ARG A 590 -43.44 2.52 20.27
C ARG A 590 -43.35 3.96 20.76
N THR A 591 -44.39 4.72 20.52
CA THR A 591 -44.49 6.17 20.80
C THR A 591 -44.63 6.51 22.29
N VAL A 592 -45.05 5.55 23.11
CA VAL A 592 -45.23 5.69 24.55
C VAL A 592 -44.53 4.54 25.24
N ASP A 593 -43.72 4.84 26.24
CA ASP A 593 -42.96 3.86 27.03
C ASP A 593 -42.17 2.82 26.20
N GLY A 594 -41.56 3.27 25.10
CA GLY A 594 -40.74 2.47 24.20
C GLY A 594 -39.58 3.28 23.64
N PHE A 595 -39.02 2.85 22.53
CA PHE A 595 -37.98 3.59 21.82
C PHE A 595 -38.49 4.10 20.47
N VAL A 596 -37.96 5.23 20.06
CA VAL A 596 -38.21 5.83 18.74
C VAL A 596 -36.86 6.09 18.06
N ILE A 597 -36.85 6.25 16.73
CA ILE A 597 -35.63 6.67 16.01
C ILE A 597 -35.64 8.17 15.75
N GLU A 598 -34.44 8.72 15.70
CA GLU A 598 -34.18 10.07 15.22
C GLU A 598 -33.00 10.08 14.24
N GLU A 599 -33.18 10.80 13.14
CA GLU A 599 -32.14 10.97 12.16
C GLU A 599 -31.35 12.24 12.43
N GLY A 600 -30.06 12.07 12.73
CA GLY A 600 -29.14 13.16 12.99
C GLY A 600 -28.33 13.61 11.79
N THR A 601 -28.60 13.06 10.61
CA THR A 601 -27.92 13.43 9.36
C THR A 601 -28.10 14.93 9.09
N ARG A 602 -26.98 15.62 8.83
CA ARG A 602 -27.00 17.04 8.46
C ARG A 602 -26.70 17.23 6.99
N PRO A 603 -27.09 18.34 6.36
CA PRO A 603 -26.76 18.62 4.97
C PRO A 603 -25.25 18.54 4.67
N ILE A 604 -24.42 18.83 5.68
CA ILE A 604 -22.95 18.80 5.59
C ILE A 604 -22.36 17.38 5.49
N ASP A 605 -23.14 16.34 5.83
CA ASP A 605 -22.69 14.95 5.85
C ASP A 605 -22.67 14.31 4.44
N SER A 606 -22.91 15.10 3.41
CA SER A 606 -22.82 14.68 2.00
C SER A 606 -22.15 15.74 1.16
N TYR A 607 -21.42 15.31 0.15
CA TYR A 607 -20.79 16.20 -0.82
C TYR A 607 -20.60 15.54 -2.17
N ASN A 608 -20.53 16.34 -3.23
CA ASN A 608 -19.99 15.93 -4.50
C ASN A 608 -18.79 16.81 -4.87
N ALA A 609 -17.83 16.22 -5.55
CA ALA A 609 -16.60 16.90 -5.91
C ALA A 609 -16.07 16.43 -7.26
N SER A 610 -15.44 17.32 -7.99
CA SER A 610 -14.77 17.00 -9.25
C SER A 610 -13.43 17.71 -9.36
N SER A 611 -12.50 17.08 -10.08
CA SER A 611 -11.19 17.66 -10.39
C SER A 611 -10.83 17.35 -11.83
N LEU A 612 -10.47 18.37 -12.59
CA LEU A 612 -9.91 18.24 -13.93
C LEU A 612 -8.48 18.78 -13.93
N THR A 613 -7.51 17.89 -14.16
CA THR A 613 -6.09 18.27 -14.34
C THR A 613 -5.71 18.09 -15.79
N SER A 614 -5.29 19.16 -16.43
CA SER A 614 -4.75 19.16 -17.81
C SER A 614 -3.29 19.58 -17.74
N ALA A 615 -2.41 18.81 -18.34
CA ALA A 615 -0.98 19.03 -18.30
C ALA A 615 -0.35 18.85 -19.68
N ALA A 616 0.61 19.74 -19.99
CA ALA A 616 1.49 19.60 -21.13
C ALA A 616 2.94 19.72 -20.67
N TYR A 617 3.85 19.01 -21.34
CA TYR A 617 5.25 19.02 -20.96
C TYR A 617 6.21 18.96 -22.15
N LEU A 618 7.41 19.44 -21.88
CA LEU A 618 8.54 19.36 -22.80
C LEU A 618 9.80 19.01 -22.03
N SER A 619 10.62 18.11 -22.57
CA SER A 619 11.88 17.69 -21.99
C SER A 619 12.91 17.41 -23.07
N ILE A 620 14.16 17.75 -22.81
CA ILE A 620 15.29 17.49 -23.68
C ILE A 620 16.38 16.74 -22.91
N GLU A 621 17.05 15.81 -23.60
CA GLU A 621 18.24 15.12 -23.12
C GLU A 621 19.46 15.54 -23.93
N ILE A 622 20.52 15.93 -23.22
CA ILE A 622 21.77 16.44 -23.80
C ILE A 622 22.91 15.61 -23.22
N PRO A 623 23.53 14.70 -23.98
CA PRO A 623 24.74 14.03 -23.58
C PRO A 623 25.97 14.95 -23.84
N ILE A 624 26.78 15.16 -22.81
CA ILE A 624 28.01 15.97 -22.88
C ILE A 624 29.15 15.15 -22.31
N ASN A 625 29.85 14.41 -23.14
CA ASN A 625 30.90 13.47 -22.72
C ASN A 625 30.41 12.49 -21.64
N LYS A 626 30.92 12.61 -20.42
CA LYS A 626 30.52 11.79 -19.27
C LYS A 626 29.27 12.29 -18.55
N PHE A 627 28.72 13.46 -18.94
CA PHE A 627 27.48 13.99 -18.40
C PHE A 627 26.31 13.64 -19.31
N THR A 628 25.18 13.32 -18.69
CA THR A 628 23.87 13.33 -19.33
C THR A 628 23.00 14.31 -18.57
N VAL A 629 22.50 15.32 -19.25
CA VAL A 629 21.62 16.34 -18.68
C VAL A 629 20.25 16.16 -19.27
N ILE A 630 19.22 16.06 -18.41
CA ILE A 630 17.81 16.10 -18.83
C ILE A 630 17.16 17.28 -18.12
N THR A 631 16.57 18.16 -18.91
CA THR A 631 15.87 19.32 -18.37
C THR A 631 14.58 19.58 -19.14
N GLY A 632 13.67 20.26 -18.50
CA GLY A 632 12.40 20.58 -19.10
C GLY A 632 11.41 21.20 -18.13
N THR A 633 10.19 21.23 -18.55
CA THR A 633 9.11 21.79 -17.73
C THR A 633 7.78 21.12 -18.02
N ARG A 634 6.93 21.12 -17.03
CA ARG A 634 5.53 20.71 -17.10
C ARG A 634 4.64 21.88 -16.67
N LEU A 635 3.62 22.17 -17.44
CA LEU A 635 2.58 23.12 -17.12
C LEU A 635 1.31 22.34 -16.77
N GLU A 636 0.79 22.55 -15.58
CA GLU A 636 -0.46 21.94 -15.12
C GLU A 636 -1.51 23.00 -14.86
N HIS A 637 -2.70 22.81 -15.43
CA HIS A 637 -3.93 23.50 -15.06
C HIS A 637 -4.81 22.52 -14.28
N ASN A 638 -5.21 22.89 -13.08
CA ASN A 638 -6.15 22.11 -12.26
C ASN A 638 -7.38 22.97 -11.95
N SER A 639 -8.55 22.41 -12.19
CA SER A 639 -9.85 22.94 -11.79
C SER A 639 -10.49 21.95 -10.82
N MET A 640 -10.65 22.36 -9.57
CA MET A 640 -11.22 21.54 -8.50
C MET A 640 -12.48 22.21 -7.96
N LYS A 641 -13.58 21.46 -7.93
CA LYS A 641 -14.88 21.90 -7.42
C LYS A 641 -15.38 20.94 -6.36
N LEU A 642 -15.98 21.48 -5.31
CA LEU A 642 -16.69 20.72 -4.29
C LEU A 642 -17.95 21.47 -3.91
N ASN A 643 -19.05 20.75 -3.84
CA ASN A 643 -20.34 21.26 -3.40
C ASN A 643 -20.83 20.44 -2.20
N SER A 644 -21.17 21.12 -1.14
CA SER A 644 -21.83 20.60 0.06
C SER A 644 -22.80 21.65 0.57
N ASN A 645 -23.53 21.35 1.62
CA ASN A 645 -24.39 22.31 2.29
C ASN A 645 -24.15 22.23 3.81
N ASN A 646 -24.41 23.34 4.50
CA ASN A 646 -24.55 23.34 5.95
C ASN A 646 -25.92 23.93 6.33
N ASP A 647 -26.18 24.07 7.60
CA ASP A 647 -27.45 24.60 8.11
C ASP A 647 -27.68 26.07 7.76
N PHE A 648 -26.65 26.78 7.29
CA PHE A 648 -26.68 28.20 6.90
C PHE A 648 -26.70 28.42 5.39
N GLY A 649 -26.52 27.35 4.59
CA GLY A 649 -26.54 27.43 3.13
C GLY A 649 -25.46 26.60 2.42
N PRO A 650 -25.26 26.81 1.11
CA PRO A 650 -24.32 26.04 0.32
C PRO A 650 -22.86 26.38 0.66
N ILE A 651 -22.03 25.35 0.65
CA ILE A 651 -20.57 25.46 0.72
C ILE A 651 -20.02 25.03 -0.63
N ASN A 652 -19.42 25.97 -1.35
CA ASN A 652 -18.87 25.75 -2.68
C ASN A 652 -17.38 26.08 -2.66
N VAL A 653 -16.57 25.14 -3.13
CA VAL A 653 -15.16 25.34 -3.42
C VAL A 653 -15.00 25.34 -4.95
N ASP A 654 -14.35 26.35 -5.52
CA ASP A 654 -13.97 26.41 -6.94
C ASP A 654 -12.54 26.95 -7.03
N ASN A 655 -11.58 26.03 -7.09
CA ASN A 655 -10.15 26.35 -7.15
C ASN A 655 -9.63 26.07 -8.55
N GLN A 656 -9.15 27.12 -9.23
CA GLN A 656 -8.51 27.02 -10.55
C GLN A 656 -7.09 27.55 -10.46
N ILE A 657 -6.12 26.68 -10.71
CA ILE A 657 -4.71 27.00 -10.53
C ILE A 657 -3.91 26.50 -11.73
N VAL A 658 -3.04 27.38 -12.25
CA VAL A 658 -2.03 27.04 -13.24
C VAL A 658 -0.66 27.02 -12.56
N THR A 659 0.08 25.95 -12.71
CA THR A 659 1.39 25.78 -12.07
C THR A 659 2.44 25.35 -13.08
N LEU A 660 3.56 26.05 -13.11
CA LEU A 660 4.75 25.68 -13.88
C LEU A 660 5.71 24.88 -13.00
N LEU A 661 6.12 23.72 -13.48
CA LEU A 661 6.92 22.73 -12.77
C LEU A 661 8.22 22.46 -13.56
N PRO A 662 9.26 23.29 -13.39
CA PRO A 662 10.56 23.05 -13.99
C PRO A 662 11.27 21.89 -13.29
N PHE A 663 12.13 21.18 -14.04
CA PHE A 663 13.01 20.18 -13.50
C PHE A 663 14.36 20.17 -14.23
N PHE A 664 15.37 19.66 -13.55
CA PHE A 664 16.71 19.47 -14.04
C PHE A 664 17.31 18.22 -13.40
N ASN A 665 17.74 17.27 -14.22
CA ASN A 665 18.42 16.05 -13.77
C ASN A 665 19.76 15.96 -14.50
N SER A 666 20.85 15.70 -13.79
CA SER A 666 22.18 15.51 -14.37
C SER A 666 22.80 14.25 -13.81
N THR A 667 23.37 13.44 -14.68
CA THR A 667 24.13 12.24 -14.32
C THR A 667 25.56 12.42 -14.81
N TYR A 668 26.54 12.25 -13.94
CA TYR A 668 27.95 12.20 -14.29
C TYR A 668 28.48 10.77 -14.10
N ASN A 669 28.94 10.16 -15.18
CA ASN A 669 29.50 8.81 -15.17
C ASN A 669 31.03 8.90 -14.96
N PHE A 670 31.54 8.60 -13.75
CA PHE A 670 32.96 8.45 -13.49
C PHE A 670 33.53 7.26 -14.28
N THR A 671 32.79 6.15 -14.18
CA THR A 671 33.04 4.90 -14.92
C THR A 671 31.68 4.29 -15.27
N ASP A 672 31.63 3.21 -16.03
CA ASP A 672 30.39 2.46 -16.32
C ASP A 672 29.73 1.86 -15.09
N ARG A 673 30.46 1.82 -13.96
CA ARG A 673 30.01 1.25 -12.68
C ARG A 673 29.78 2.30 -11.58
N THR A 674 30.18 3.53 -11.79
CA THR A 674 30.13 4.58 -10.78
C THR A 674 29.60 5.86 -11.37
N GLN A 675 28.53 6.37 -10.81
CA GLN A 675 27.90 7.61 -11.25
C GLN A 675 27.41 8.46 -10.09
N VAL A 676 27.34 9.77 -10.32
CA VAL A 676 26.68 10.74 -9.44
C VAL A 676 25.53 11.36 -10.16
N ARG A 677 24.39 11.47 -9.49
CA ARG A 677 23.20 12.16 -9.96
C ARG A 677 22.93 13.40 -9.14
N LEU A 678 22.57 14.47 -9.83
CA LEU A 678 22.01 15.68 -9.25
C LEU A 678 20.62 15.86 -9.86
N ALA A 679 19.62 16.04 -9.01
CA ALA A 679 18.26 16.32 -9.44
C ALA A 679 17.71 17.56 -8.74
N TYR A 680 17.05 18.43 -9.50
CA TYR A 680 16.19 19.50 -9.01
C TYR A 680 14.83 19.38 -9.65
N GLY A 681 13.76 19.59 -8.90
CA GLY A 681 12.42 19.65 -9.46
C GLY A 681 11.45 20.36 -8.56
N ARG A 682 10.62 21.21 -9.16
CA ARG A 682 9.45 21.76 -8.47
C ARG A 682 8.28 20.84 -8.64
N THR A 683 7.63 20.49 -7.53
CA THR A 683 6.43 19.68 -7.45
C THR A 683 5.37 20.41 -6.65
N LEU A 684 4.20 19.83 -6.51
CA LEU A 684 3.10 20.44 -5.79
C LEU A 684 2.39 19.40 -4.91
N ASN A 685 1.49 19.86 -4.05
CA ASN A 685 0.61 19.00 -3.30
C ASN A 685 -0.75 19.68 -3.14
N ARG A 686 -1.79 19.05 -3.73
CA ARG A 686 -3.17 19.57 -3.74
C ARG A 686 -3.95 19.07 -2.55
N PRO A 687 -4.92 19.84 -2.04
CA PRO A 687 -5.93 19.27 -1.16
C PRO A 687 -6.67 18.11 -1.84
N GLU A 688 -7.09 17.11 -1.07
CA GLU A 688 -7.99 16.07 -1.53
C GLU A 688 -9.44 16.46 -1.23
N PHE A 689 -10.40 15.88 -1.95
CA PHE A 689 -11.82 16.17 -1.76
C PHE A 689 -12.25 16.06 -0.31
N ARG A 690 -11.78 15.02 0.40
CA ARG A 690 -12.10 14.81 1.81
C ARG A 690 -11.50 15.88 2.73
N GLU A 691 -10.32 16.37 2.42
CA GLU A 691 -9.68 17.42 3.20
C GLU A 691 -10.38 18.78 3.05
N LEU A 692 -11.08 19.00 1.93
CA LEU A 692 -11.91 20.17 1.67
C LEU A 692 -13.34 20.00 2.21
N ALA A 693 -13.86 18.78 2.27
CA ALA A 693 -15.22 18.51 2.69
C ALA A 693 -15.43 18.80 4.18
N PRO A 694 -16.30 19.71 4.57
CA PRO A 694 -16.42 20.18 5.94
C PRO A 694 -17.16 19.21 6.89
N PHE A 695 -17.53 18.06 6.40
CA PHE A 695 -18.24 17.04 7.17
C PHE A 695 -17.35 16.43 8.27
N VAL A 696 -17.95 16.02 9.39
CA VAL A 696 -17.25 15.41 10.52
C VAL A 696 -17.42 13.91 10.48
N PHE A 697 -16.32 13.20 10.24
CA PHE A 697 -16.25 11.74 10.42
C PHE A 697 -15.82 11.41 11.85
N TYR A 698 -16.51 10.49 12.51
CA TYR A 698 -16.13 10.04 13.85
C TYR A 698 -15.39 8.69 13.78
N ASP A 699 -14.16 8.68 14.28
CA ASP A 699 -13.33 7.52 14.41
C ASP A 699 -13.48 6.88 15.80
N TYR A 700 -14.18 5.75 15.88
CA TYR A 700 -14.39 5.01 17.13
C TYR A 700 -13.09 4.50 17.75
N LYS A 701 -12.10 4.12 16.92
CA LYS A 701 -10.81 3.56 17.39
C LYS A 701 -9.98 4.60 18.14
N MET A 702 -10.10 5.86 17.72
CA MET A 702 -9.43 7.02 18.31
C MET A 702 -10.33 7.79 19.27
N ASP A 703 -11.61 7.52 19.27
CA ASP A 703 -12.63 8.32 19.98
C ASP A 703 -12.47 9.81 19.64
N ALA A 704 -12.44 10.13 18.36
CA ALA A 704 -12.12 11.46 17.86
C ALA A 704 -12.89 11.77 16.56
N GLY A 705 -13.21 13.05 16.33
CA GLY A 705 -13.77 13.49 15.07
C GLY A 705 -12.70 13.98 14.08
N ARG A 706 -13.02 13.97 12.80
CA ARG A 706 -12.16 14.52 11.74
C ARG A 706 -13.00 15.34 10.78
N ALA A 707 -12.69 16.62 10.63
CA ALA A 707 -13.38 17.56 9.75
C ALA A 707 -12.44 18.08 8.66
N GLY A 708 -12.94 18.28 7.43
CA GLY A 708 -12.18 18.97 6.40
C GLY A 708 -12.19 20.49 6.58
N ASN A 709 -11.41 21.17 5.73
CA ASN A 709 -11.30 22.61 5.68
C ASN A 709 -11.41 23.10 4.22
N PRO A 710 -12.53 23.74 3.83
CA PRO A 710 -12.74 24.21 2.45
C PRO A 710 -11.78 25.31 2.00
N ASN A 711 -11.03 25.92 2.90
CA ASN A 711 -10.11 27.03 2.63
C ASN A 711 -8.67 26.57 2.33
N LEU A 712 -8.43 25.27 2.21
CA LEU A 712 -7.09 24.75 1.93
C LEU A 712 -6.58 25.18 0.56
N LYS A 713 -5.29 25.55 0.52
CA LYS A 713 -4.56 25.92 -0.68
C LYS A 713 -3.64 24.80 -1.14
N GLN A 714 -3.26 24.85 -2.42
CA GLN A 714 -2.22 24.01 -2.97
C GLN A 714 -0.85 24.39 -2.41
N ALA A 715 -0.09 23.40 -1.94
CA ALA A 715 1.32 23.57 -1.59
C ALA A 715 2.22 23.46 -2.81
N THR A 716 3.39 24.15 -2.78
CA THR A 716 4.47 23.95 -3.76
C THR A 716 5.73 23.48 -3.05
N ILE A 717 6.49 22.60 -3.71
CA ILE A 717 7.66 21.97 -3.11
C ILE A 717 8.86 22.08 -4.06
N ASP A 718 9.96 22.64 -3.59
CA ASP A 718 11.25 22.61 -4.27
C ASP A 718 12.10 21.45 -3.72
N ASN A 719 12.53 20.56 -4.61
CA ASN A 719 13.27 19.34 -4.27
C ASN A 719 14.67 19.38 -4.85
N VAL A 720 15.68 19.07 -4.05
CA VAL A 720 17.07 18.88 -4.47
C VAL A 720 17.57 17.56 -3.96
N ASP A 721 18.16 16.77 -4.84
CA ASP A 721 18.70 15.44 -4.54
C ASP A 721 20.10 15.28 -5.13
N ILE A 722 21.03 14.70 -4.37
CA ILE A 722 22.35 14.25 -4.84
C ILE A 722 22.51 12.79 -4.45
N ARG A 723 22.92 11.94 -5.40
CA ARG A 723 23.08 10.51 -5.14
C ARG A 723 24.33 9.96 -5.84
N LEU A 724 25.21 9.35 -5.08
CA LEU A 724 26.32 8.52 -5.56
C LEU A 724 25.83 7.08 -5.70
N GLU A 725 26.10 6.47 -6.83
CA GLU A 725 25.74 5.09 -7.14
C GLU A 725 26.94 4.32 -7.63
N VAL A 726 27.19 3.15 -7.04
CA VAL A 726 28.25 2.22 -7.42
C VAL A 726 27.62 0.85 -7.69
N TYR A 727 27.94 0.26 -8.82
CA TYR A 727 27.45 -1.03 -9.30
C TYR A 727 28.62 -2.02 -9.42
N PRO A 728 29.07 -2.66 -8.32
CA PRO A 728 30.27 -3.49 -8.33
C PRO A 728 30.18 -4.70 -9.27
N ARG A 729 28.97 -5.34 -9.30
CA ARG A 729 28.61 -6.47 -10.17
C ARG A 729 27.14 -6.40 -10.56
N ILE A 730 26.71 -7.17 -11.54
CA ILE A 730 25.28 -7.32 -11.89
C ILE A 730 24.50 -7.79 -10.66
N GLY A 731 23.41 -7.08 -10.36
CA GLY A 731 22.57 -7.37 -9.19
C GLY A 731 23.10 -6.80 -7.87
N GLU A 732 24.25 -6.12 -7.87
CA GLU A 732 24.84 -5.44 -6.72
C GLU A 732 24.76 -3.93 -6.88
N THR A 733 24.51 -3.23 -5.77
CA THR A 733 24.53 -1.76 -5.75
C THR A 733 24.92 -1.24 -4.38
N ILE A 734 25.64 -0.15 -4.36
CA ILE A 734 25.93 0.66 -3.16
C ILE A 734 25.56 2.08 -3.52
N THR A 735 24.61 2.66 -2.78
CA THR A 735 24.20 4.04 -3.02
C THR A 735 24.25 4.86 -1.74
N ILE A 736 24.63 6.12 -1.88
CA ILE A 736 24.57 7.13 -0.83
C ILE A 736 23.90 8.34 -1.44
N GLY A 737 22.80 8.77 -0.83
CA GLY A 737 22.02 9.92 -1.29
C GLY A 737 21.82 10.93 -0.17
N VAL A 738 21.77 12.21 -0.53
CA VAL A 738 21.32 13.30 0.33
C VAL A 738 20.21 14.04 -0.39
N PHE A 739 19.22 14.52 0.37
CA PHE A 739 18.12 15.27 -0.19
C PHE A 739 17.75 16.46 0.69
N TYR A 740 17.17 17.49 0.04
CA TYR A 740 16.57 18.65 0.67
C TYR A 740 15.27 19.00 -0.01
N LYS A 741 14.23 19.30 0.76
CA LYS A 741 12.91 19.71 0.29
C LYS A 741 12.44 20.93 1.05
N TYR A 742 11.94 21.92 0.33
CA TYR A 742 11.32 23.12 0.89
C TYR A 742 9.87 23.23 0.45
N PHE A 743 8.96 23.39 1.39
CA PHE A 743 7.52 23.44 1.19
C PHE A 743 7.01 24.84 1.46
N ASN A 744 6.24 25.42 0.54
CA ASN A 744 5.41 26.56 0.76
C ASN A 744 3.96 26.11 0.93
N ASP A 745 3.26 26.67 1.91
CA ASP A 745 1.87 26.36 2.25
C ASP A 745 1.59 24.84 2.45
N PRO A 746 2.46 24.05 3.13
CA PRO A 746 2.21 22.63 3.30
C PRO A 746 0.91 22.39 4.06
N ILE A 747 0.17 21.35 3.66
CA ILE A 747 -1.07 20.97 4.34
C ILE A 747 -0.73 20.06 5.51
N GLU A 748 -1.10 20.51 6.72
CA GLU A 748 -0.80 19.84 7.98
C GLU A 748 -2.06 19.58 8.81
N ASN A 749 -1.98 18.56 9.67
CA ASN A 749 -3.05 18.28 10.62
C ASN A 749 -3.06 19.33 11.75
N LYS A 750 -4.26 19.71 12.16
CA LYS A 750 -4.55 20.54 13.31
C LYS A 750 -5.47 19.78 14.24
N THR A 751 -5.17 19.83 15.55
CA THR A 751 -6.03 19.33 16.60
C THR A 751 -6.68 20.49 17.32
N PHE A 752 -7.95 20.35 17.67
CA PHE A 752 -8.63 21.21 18.64
C PHE A 752 -9.52 20.30 19.51
N VAL A 753 -9.65 20.67 20.77
CA VAL A 753 -10.44 19.90 21.71
C VAL A 753 -11.81 20.54 21.84
N THR A 754 -12.84 19.73 21.70
CA THR A 754 -14.20 20.05 22.12
C THR A 754 -14.42 19.52 23.54
N THR A 755 -15.53 19.85 24.16
CA THR A 755 -15.89 19.40 25.52
C THR A 755 -15.86 17.87 25.70
N GLU A 756 -16.03 17.11 24.63
CA GLU A 756 -16.19 15.64 24.68
C GLU A 756 -15.01 14.85 24.12
N SER A 757 -14.45 15.27 22.98
CA SER A 757 -13.39 14.52 22.30
C SER A 757 -12.48 15.41 21.41
N PRO A 758 -11.25 14.99 21.14
CA PRO A 758 -10.38 15.70 20.21
C PRO A 758 -11.00 15.67 18.80
N GLN A 759 -10.85 16.80 18.12
CA GLN A 759 -11.23 16.97 16.72
C GLN A 759 -9.98 17.25 15.89
N PHE A 760 -9.83 16.54 14.79
CA PHE A 760 -8.78 16.75 13.82
C PHE A 760 -9.30 17.52 12.62
N SER A 761 -8.48 18.42 12.08
CA SER A 761 -8.76 19.14 10.85
C SER A 761 -7.44 19.41 10.10
N TYR A 762 -7.51 20.18 9.05
CA TYR A 762 -6.37 20.50 8.18
C TYR A 762 -6.16 22.01 8.08
N ILE A 763 -4.90 22.40 7.97
CA ILE A 763 -4.50 23.81 7.76
C ILE A 763 -3.34 23.87 6.76
N ASN A 764 -3.15 25.02 6.11
CA ASN A 764 -1.87 25.30 5.49
C ASN A 764 -0.94 25.93 6.52
N ALA A 765 0.23 25.34 6.72
CA ALA A 765 1.31 25.93 7.48
C ALA A 765 2.07 26.95 6.62
N ASP A 766 2.84 27.83 7.23
CA ASP A 766 3.61 28.85 6.48
C ASP A 766 4.65 28.19 5.59
N TYR A 767 5.49 27.33 6.17
CA TYR A 767 6.50 26.57 5.44
C TYR A 767 6.91 25.30 6.20
N ALA A 768 7.51 24.38 5.47
CA ALA A 768 8.24 23.27 6.05
C ALA A 768 9.51 22.98 5.27
N TYR A 769 10.46 22.30 5.91
CA TYR A 769 11.61 21.70 5.23
C TYR A 769 11.87 20.31 5.72
N SER A 770 12.41 19.48 4.82
CA SER A 770 12.84 18.11 5.09
C SER A 770 14.19 17.88 4.43
N TYR A 771 15.14 17.32 5.17
CA TYR A 771 16.45 16.92 4.64
C TYR A 771 16.90 15.63 5.28
N GLY A 772 17.77 14.91 4.58
CA GLY A 772 18.24 13.65 5.10
C GLY A 772 19.25 12.95 4.22
N THR A 773 19.68 11.79 4.72
CA THR A 773 20.62 10.91 4.04
C THR A 773 20.03 9.52 3.92
N GLU A 774 20.25 8.90 2.76
CA GLU A 774 19.85 7.52 2.47
C GLU A 774 21.07 6.71 2.05
N ILE A 775 21.23 5.51 2.61
CA ILE A 775 22.26 4.53 2.24
C ILE A 775 21.55 3.24 1.84
N GLU A 776 21.95 2.65 0.72
CA GLU A 776 21.49 1.32 0.29
C GLU A 776 22.69 0.47 -0.12
N ILE A 777 22.71 -0.78 0.33
CA ILE A 777 23.72 -1.77 0.01
C ILE A 777 23.01 -3.06 -0.40
N ARG A 778 23.25 -3.50 -1.62
CA ARG A 778 22.92 -4.85 -2.10
C ARG A 778 24.20 -5.55 -2.48
N LYS A 779 24.54 -6.61 -1.79
CA LYS A 779 25.81 -7.31 -1.96
C LYS A 779 25.64 -8.81 -1.89
N SER A 780 26.14 -9.53 -2.90
CA SER A 780 26.33 -10.97 -2.84
C SER A 780 27.66 -11.28 -2.16
N LEU A 781 27.69 -12.29 -1.29
CA LEU A 781 28.93 -12.78 -0.70
C LEU A 781 29.68 -13.73 -1.64
N GLN A 782 29.14 -14.03 -2.81
CA GLN A 782 29.73 -14.93 -3.80
C GLN A 782 31.11 -14.48 -4.22
N GLY A 783 32.10 -15.38 -4.08
CA GLY A 783 33.49 -15.13 -4.43
C GLY A 783 34.22 -14.17 -3.50
N MET A 784 33.62 -13.79 -2.37
CA MET A 784 34.30 -13.02 -1.31
C MET A 784 35.04 -13.92 -0.30
N THR A 785 34.63 -15.16 -0.21
CA THR A 785 35.22 -16.16 0.69
C THR A 785 35.51 -17.44 -0.09
N SER A 786 36.32 -18.32 0.47
CA SER A 786 36.56 -19.67 -0.07
C SER A 786 35.48 -20.67 0.28
N SER A 787 34.41 -20.23 0.96
CA SER A 787 33.35 -21.10 1.45
C SER A 787 32.15 -21.13 0.48
N ASN A 788 31.90 -22.26 -0.16
CA ASN A 788 30.72 -22.51 -0.99
C ASN A 788 29.40 -22.30 -0.24
N PHE A 789 29.39 -22.36 1.08
CA PHE A 789 28.22 -22.09 1.90
C PHE A 789 27.95 -20.57 1.98
N LEU A 790 28.98 -19.77 2.25
CA LEU A 790 28.86 -18.31 2.34
C LEU A 790 28.59 -17.67 0.98
N ASP A 791 29.04 -18.26 -0.11
CA ASP A 791 28.75 -17.81 -1.47
C ASP A 791 27.27 -17.78 -1.84
N ARG A 792 26.43 -18.50 -1.07
CA ARG A 792 24.98 -18.55 -1.27
C ARG A 792 24.23 -17.43 -0.57
N PHE A 793 24.93 -16.61 0.22
CA PHE A 793 24.30 -15.50 0.92
C PHE A 793 24.38 -14.22 0.13
N SER A 794 23.31 -13.42 0.25
CA SER A 794 23.28 -12.02 -0.19
C SER A 794 22.62 -11.13 0.85
N LEU A 795 23.17 -9.93 1.00
CA LEU A 795 22.69 -8.89 1.92
C LEU A 795 22.00 -7.79 1.12
N ASN A 796 20.83 -7.38 1.57
CA ASN A 796 20.20 -6.14 1.17
C ASN A 796 19.92 -5.31 2.43
N ALA A 797 20.60 -4.18 2.58
CA ALA A 797 20.43 -3.31 3.72
C ALA A 797 20.22 -1.88 3.26
N ASN A 798 19.31 -1.18 3.91
CA ASN A 798 19.16 0.26 3.72
C ASN A 798 18.89 0.98 5.04
N ALA A 799 19.36 2.20 5.11
CA ALA A 799 19.14 3.09 6.24
C ALA A 799 18.88 4.50 5.75
N SER A 800 17.99 5.21 6.44
CA SER A 800 17.68 6.62 6.18
C SER A 800 17.68 7.39 7.49
N LEU A 801 18.32 8.56 7.50
CA LEU A 801 18.25 9.56 8.56
C LEU A 801 17.55 10.78 7.99
N ILE A 802 16.49 11.24 8.67
CA ILE A 802 15.58 12.26 8.12
C ILE A 802 15.25 13.27 9.22
N PHE A 803 15.36 14.54 8.90
CA PHE A 803 15.02 15.66 9.76
C PHE A 803 14.01 16.56 9.05
N THR A 804 12.95 16.91 9.79
CA THR A 804 11.92 17.81 9.25
C THR A 804 11.58 18.88 10.28
N THR A 805 11.12 20.01 9.79
CA THR A 805 10.50 21.05 10.60
C THR A 805 9.37 21.68 9.82
N VAL A 806 8.21 21.80 10.44
CA VAL A 806 7.09 22.61 9.95
C VAL A 806 6.92 23.81 10.87
N ASN A 807 6.70 24.97 10.27
CA ASN A 807 6.31 26.20 10.96
C ASN A 807 4.85 26.51 10.61
N LEU A 808 3.99 26.47 11.61
CA LEU A 808 2.56 26.69 11.47
C LEU A 808 2.19 28.19 11.38
N GLY A 809 3.14 29.09 11.67
CA GLY A 809 2.91 30.52 11.66
C GLY A 809 1.78 30.93 12.63
N ASP A 810 0.95 31.85 12.19
CA ASP A 810 -0.21 32.35 12.95
C ASP A 810 -1.38 31.35 13.00
N ALA A 811 -1.35 30.31 12.14
CA ALA A 811 -2.32 29.21 12.19
C ALA A 811 -2.14 28.29 13.42
N ALA A 812 -1.04 28.44 14.16
CA ALA A 812 -0.71 27.69 15.38
C ALA A 812 -1.48 28.17 16.62
N VAL A 813 -2.75 28.47 16.48
CA VAL A 813 -3.59 28.80 17.66
C VAL A 813 -3.65 27.55 18.55
N ALA A 814 -3.16 27.68 19.79
CA ALA A 814 -3.10 26.60 20.77
C ALA A 814 -2.24 25.37 20.41
N GLN A 815 -1.30 25.50 19.47
CA GLN A 815 -0.35 24.43 19.10
C GLN A 815 1.11 24.93 19.12
N GLN A 816 2.07 23.99 19.09
CA GLN A 816 3.47 24.32 18.89
C GLN A 816 3.67 24.95 17.50
N LYS A 817 4.25 26.15 17.46
CA LYS A 817 4.55 26.85 16.19
C LYS A 817 5.51 26.07 15.30
N LYS A 818 6.47 25.36 15.88
CA LYS A 818 7.48 24.56 15.17
C LYS A 818 7.53 23.16 15.75
N ARG A 819 7.50 22.17 14.89
CA ARG A 819 7.57 20.76 15.23
C ARG A 819 8.05 19.92 14.03
N PRO A 820 8.44 18.65 14.21
CA PRO A 820 8.58 17.73 13.08
C PRO A 820 7.25 17.55 12.32
N LEU A 821 7.33 17.19 11.05
CA LEU A 821 6.15 16.78 10.26
C LEU A 821 5.52 15.54 10.88
N GLN A 822 4.19 15.49 10.91
CA GLN A 822 3.46 14.33 11.45
C GLN A 822 3.77 13.07 10.62
N GLY A 823 3.97 11.94 11.31
CA GLY A 823 4.31 10.65 10.73
C GLY A 823 5.79 10.48 10.37
N GLN A 824 6.59 11.55 10.40
CA GLN A 824 8.00 11.47 10.06
C GLN A 824 8.79 10.75 11.16
N SER A 825 9.52 9.71 10.74
CA SER A 825 10.48 8.99 11.60
C SER A 825 11.89 9.53 11.38
N PRO A 826 12.66 9.81 12.45
CA PRO A 826 14.02 10.34 12.31
C PRO A 826 14.99 9.32 11.72
N TYR A 827 14.71 8.03 11.82
CA TYR A 827 15.48 6.99 11.16
C TYR A 827 14.61 5.80 10.75
N ILE A 828 15.03 5.15 9.67
CA ILE A 828 14.43 3.94 9.12
C ILE A 828 15.57 2.99 8.78
N VAL A 829 15.51 1.73 9.23
CA VAL A 829 16.49 0.70 8.85
C VAL A 829 15.76 -0.55 8.40
N ASN A 830 16.10 -1.04 7.22
CA ASN A 830 15.66 -2.31 6.67
C ASN A 830 16.89 -3.15 6.34
N THR A 831 16.87 -4.41 6.75
CA THR A 831 17.96 -5.36 6.45
C THR A 831 17.34 -6.71 6.10
N ALA A 832 17.76 -7.29 4.99
CA ALA A 832 17.35 -8.62 4.57
C ALA A 832 18.58 -9.47 4.23
N LEU A 833 18.68 -10.63 4.81
CA LEU A 833 19.67 -11.65 4.50
C LEU A 833 18.98 -12.76 3.72
N TYR A 834 19.51 -13.07 2.54
CA TYR A 834 19.00 -14.13 1.67
C TYR A 834 20.04 -15.25 1.57
N TYR A 835 19.55 -16.49 1.56
CA TYR A 835 20.30 -17.70 1.29
C TYR A 835 19.68 -18.39 0.09
N ASP A 836 20.43 -18.59 -0.99
CA ASP A 836 19.98 -19.21 -2.24
C ASP A 836 20.82 -20.44 -2.57
N ASP A 837 20.27 -21.64 -2.38
CA ASP A 837 20.84 -22.93 -2.82
C ASP A 837 20.07 -23.43 -4.05
N LEU A 838 20.39 -22.84 -5.21
CA LEU A 838 19.72 -23.15 -6.47
C LEU A 838 19.79 -24.66 -6.82
N PRO A 839 20.95 -25.36 -6.68
CA PRO A 839 21.03 -26.78 -6.99
C PRO A 839 20.06 -27.65 -6.14
N ARG A 840 19.83 -27.22 -4.89
CA ARG A 840 18.88 -27.92 -4.01
C ARG A 840 17.47 -27.35 -4.08
N GLY A 841 17.25 -26.26 -4.82
CA GLY A 841 15.97 -25.54 -4.87
C GLY A 841 15.54 -25.00 -3.50
N LEU A 842 16.48 -24.66 -2.63
CA LEU A 842 16.23 -24.19 -1.27
C LEU A 842 16.56 -22.69 -1.21
N ASN A 843 15.59 -21.88 -0.81
CA ASN A 843 15.80 -20.45 -0.53
C ASN A 843 15.34 -20.15 0.89
N ALA A 844 16.07 -19.29 1.58
CA ALA A 844 15.68 -18.78 2.88
C ALA A 844 15.92 -17.28 2.94
N SER A 845 15.12 -16.56 3.73
CA SER A 845 15.34 -15.15 4.00
C SER A 845 14.97 -14.78 5.42
N ALA A 846 15.72 -13.84 5.99
CA ALA A 846 15.42 -13.16 7.23
C ALA A 846 15.40 -11.66 6.96
N THR A 847 14.27 -11.02 7.25
CA THR A 847 14.07 -9.59 6.99
C THR A 847 13.77 -8.88 8.29
N TYR A 848 14.56 -7.86 8.60
CA TYR A 848 14.42 -7.03 9.79
C TYR A 848 14.08 -5.59 9.39
N ASN A 849 13.15 -4.98 10.14
CA ASN A 849 12.74 -3.59 9.97
C ASN A 849 12.65 -2.90 11.33
N ILE A 850 13.10 -1.66 11.41
CA ILE A 850 12.86 -0.75 12.53
C ILE A 850 12.65 0.68 12.02
N ILE A 851 11.71 1.38 12.65
CA ILE A 851 11.46 2.81 12.46
C ILE A 851 11.64 3.54 13.78
N GLY A 852 12.13 4.77 13.75
CA GLY A 852 12.29 5.61 14.94
C GLY A 852 10.98 6.15 15.47
N THR A 853 11.02 6.77 16.66
CA THR A 853 9.88 7.49 17.25
C THR A 853 9.34 8.55 16.31
N ARG A 854 8.01 8.62 16.16
CA ARG A 854 7.36 9.59 15.26
C ARG A 854 6.07 10.12 15.85
N ILE A 855 5.68 11.33 15.46
CA ILE A 855 4.38 11.91 15.82
C ILE A 855 3.28 11.07 15.15
N TYR A 856 2.46 10.42 15.96
CA TYR A 856 1.26 9.73 15.50
C TYR A 856 0.09 10.71 15.34
N SER A 857 -0.13 11.56 16.35
CA SER A 857 -1.17 12.59 16.33
C SER A 857 -0.63 13.87 16.95
N VAL A 858 -0.78 14.97 16.24
CA VAL A 858 -0.42 16.29 16.77
C VAL A 858 -1.37 16.69 17.89
N GLY A 859 -0.82 17.32 18.88
CA GLY A 859 -1.57 17.83 20.04
C GLY A 859 -1.89 19.32 19.96
N ASP A 860 -2.52 19.81 21.04
CA ASP A 860 -2.70 21.24 21.34
C ASP A 860 -2.39 21.52 22.81
N VAL A 861 -2.78 22.70 23.34
CA VAL A 861 -2.52 23.06 24.76
C VAL A 861 -3.24 22.18 25.78
N LEU A 862 -4.34 21.52 25.40
CA LEU A 862 -5.13 20.66 26.28
C LEU A 862 -4.90 19.17 26.03
N PHE A 863 -4.38 18.82 24.89
CA PHE A 863 -4.19 17.46 24.43
C PHE A 863 -2.78 17.29 23.84
N PRO A 864 -1.80 16.78 24.61
CA PRO A 864 -0.42 16.67 24.15
C PRO A 864 -0.25 15.77 22.95
N THR A 865 0.84 15.98 22.22
CA THR A 865 1.22 15.19 21.06
C THR A 865 1.41 13.72 21.44
N ILE A 866 0.84 12.83 20.61
CA ILE A 866 0.98 11.39 20.75
C ILE A 866 2.08 10.92 19.81
N TYR A 867 3.03 10.14 20.33
CA TYR A 867 4.12 9.53 19.58
C TYR A 867 3.96 8.02 19.49
N GLU A 868 4.25 7.46 18.32
CA GLU A 868 4.48 6.03 18.13
C GLU A 868 5.94 5.72 18.43
N LEU A 869 6.17 4.75 19.31
CA LEU A 869 7.51 4.31 19.71
C LEU A 869 8.11 3.31 18.70
N PRO A 870 9.45 3.17 18.65
CA PRO A 870 10.11 2.22 17.76
C PRO A 870 9.59 0.80 17.96
N ARG A 871 9.36 0.11 16.84
CA ARG A 871 8.96 -1.29 16.82
C ARG A 871 9.94 -2.10 15.96
N HIS A 872 10.43 -3.18 16.51
CA HIS A 872 11.28 -4.14 15.82
C HIS A 872 10.40 -5.21 15.16
N SER A 873 10.56 -5.43 13.86
CA SER A 873 9.89 -6.50 13.13
C SER A 873 10.93 -7.43 12.50
N LEU A 874 10.76 -8.73 12.67
CA LEU A 874 11.59 -9.75 12.07
C LEU A 874 10.70 -10.79 11.40
N ASP A 875 10.91 -10.99 10.09
CA ASP A 875 10.22 -12.00 9.30
C ASP A 875 11.21 -13.05 8.82
N ILE A 876 10.83 -14.31 8.83
CA ILE A 876 11.63 -15.45 8.34
C ILE A 876 10.82 -16.23 7.32
N THR A 877 11.44 -16.52 6.18
CA THR A 877 10.83 -17.33 5.11
C THR A 877 11.77 -18.42 4.67
N VAL A 878 11.25 -19.62 4.42
CA VAL A 878 11.97 -20.73 3.82
C VAL A 878 11.11 -21.29 2.69
N SER A 879 11.69 -21.51 1.52
CA SER A 879 11.01 -22.14 0.41
C SER A 879 11.83 -23.25 -0.21
N LYS A 880 11.15 -24.31 -0.63
CA LYS A 880 11.75 -25.49 -1.25
C LYS A 880 11.02 -25.79 -2.56
N THR A 881 11.75 -25.75 -3.65
CA THR A 881 11.28 -26.25 -4.94
C THR A 881 11.45 -27.77 -4.98
N ILE A 882 10.39 -28.48 -5.32
CA ILE A 882 10.30 -29.94 -5.39
C ILE A 882 10.10 -30.32 -6.86
N GLY A 883 11.09 -30.97 -7.45
CA GLY A 883 11.14 -31.16 -8.90
C GLY A 883 11.19 -29.81 -9.64
N SER A 884 10.59 -29.72 -10.84
CA SER A 884 10.52 -28.49 -11.63
C SER A 884 9.21 -27.73 -11.49
N ARG A 885 8.21 -28.27 -10.81
CA ARG A 885 6.82 -27.77 -10.86
C ARG A 885 6.21 -27.38 -9.51
N ALA A 886 6.69 -27.91 -8.41
CA ALA A 886 6.11 -27.64 -7.10
C ALA A 886 7.04 -26.78 -6.26
N THR A 887 6.49 -25.80 -5.54
CA THR A 887 7.23 -25.00 -4.55
C THR A 887 6.45 -24.98 -3.25
N LEU A 888 7.05 -25.48 -2.18
CA LEU A 888 6.54 -25.38 -0.82
C LEU A 888 7.22 -24.22 -0.13
N LYS A 889 6.46 -23.32 0.49
CA LYS A 889 6.97 -22.14 1.16
C LYS A 889 6.36 -22.03 2.55
N PHE A 890 7.21 -21.85 3.55
CA PHE A 890 6.84 -21.61 4.94
C PHE A 890 7.43 -20.30 5.41
N GLY A 891 6.69 -19.56 6.21
CA GLY A 891 7.21 -18.35 6.81
C GLY A 891 6.50 -17.92 8.06
N ILE A 892 7.18 -17.08 8.82
CA ILE A 892 6.72 -16.48 10.06
C ILE A 892 6.91 -14.99 9.94
N GLN A 893 5.82 -14.23 10.03
CA GLN A 893 5.85 -12.78 10.12
C GLN A 893 5.81 -12.36 11.59
N ASP A 894 6.51 -11.26 11.88
CA ASP A 894 6.65 -10.68 13.22
C ASP A 894 7.08 -11.72 14.29
N VAL A 895 8.21 -12.41 14.03
CA VAL A 895 8.77 -13.43 14.93
C VAL A 895 8.95 -12.90 16.35
N LEU A 896 9.30 -11.60 16.49
CA LEU A 896 9.55 -10.95 17.77
C LEU A 896 8.26 -10.65 18.54
N ASP A 897 7.11 -10.61 17.85
CA ASP A 897 5.79 -10.24 18.43
C ASP A 897 5.86 -8.94 19.24
N SER A 898 6.51 -7.93 18.65
CA SER A 898 6.77 -6.67 19.30
C SER A 898 5.51 -5.84 19.47
N SER A 899 5.33 -5.22 20.63
CA SER A 899 4.17 -4.38 20.93
C SER A 899 4.17 -3.11 20.08
N TYR A 900 3.01 -2.70 19.62
CA TYR A 900 2.70 -1.35 19.17
C TYR A 900 2.48 -0.49 20.41
N ARG A 901 3.21 0.60 20.57
CA ARG A 901 3.18 1.47 21.73
C ARG A 901 3.06 2.92 21.30
N PHE A 902 2.01 3.57 21.78
CA PHE A 902 1.73 4.98 21.51
C PHE A 902 1.64 5.71 22.84
N TYR A 903 2.47 6.72 23.02
CA TYR A 903 2.59 7.48 24.25
C TYR A 903 2.32 8.94 24.03
N GLN A 904 1.70 9.59 25.01
CA GLN A 904 1.47 11.02 25.03
C GLN A 904 2.67 11.70 25.67
N ASP A 905 3.18 12.77 25.03
CA ASP A 905 4.26 13.63 25.54
C ASP A 905 3.71 14.52 26.65
N SER A 906 3.60 13.96 27.84
CA SER A 906 2.89 14.57 28.97
C SER A 906 3.62 15.78 29.55
N ASP A 907 4.94 15.79 29.52
CA ASP A 907 5.77 16.89 30.02
C ASP A 907 6.15 17.90 28.89
N ARG A 908 5.69 17.69 27.65
CA ARG A 908 5.85 18.56 26.46
C ARG A 908 7.30 18.88 26.11
N ASN A 909 8.17 17.97 26.35
CA ASN A 909 9.59 18.12 26.06
C ASN A 909 10.01 17.60 24.66
N GLU A 910 9.04 17.17 23.83
CA GLU A 910 9.23 16.58 22.49
C GLU A 910 10.00 15.26 22.49
N LYS A 911 10.13 14.61 23.62
CA LYS A 911 10.79 13.32 23.81
C LYS A 911 9.89 12.43 24.65
N ILE A 912 9.88 11.14 24.34
CA ILE A 912 9.13 10.18 25.13
C ILE A 912 10.05 9.44 26.10
N ASP A 913 9.76 9.62 27.39
CA ASP A 913 10.29 8.79 28.48
C ASP A 913 9.16 7.91 29.03
N VAL A 914 9.23 6.61 28.77
CA VAL A 914 8.20 5.63 29.18
C VAL A 914 7.96 5.56 30.69
N ASN A 915 8.83 6.14 31.51
CA ASN A 915 8.67 6.21 32.96
C ASN A 915 7.95 7.49 33.44
N ARG A 916 7.81 8.49 32.58
CA ARG A 916 7.19 9.79 32.87
C ARG A 916 5.95 10.03 32.02
N ASP A 917 6.02 9.63 30.75
CA ASP A 917 4.96 9.80 29.80
C ASP A 917 3.93 8.69 29.88
N HIS A 918 2.72 8.97 29.39
CA HIS A 918 1.58 8.10 29.59
C HIS A 918 1.24 7.33 28.31
N PRO A 919 1.00 6.00 28.43
CA PRO A 919 0.54 5.21 27.31
C PRO A 919 -0.88 5.64 26.88
N ILE A 920 -1.10 5.75 25.57
CA ILE A 920 -2.43 5.97 24.99
C ILE A 920 -2.95 4.68 24.37
N PHE A 921 -2.11 3.98 23.60
CA PHE A 921 -2.43 2.67 23.03
C PHE A 921 -1.28 1.71 23.23
N VAL A 922 -1.60 0.50 23.69
CA VAL A 922 -0.63 -0.61 23.71
C VAL A 922 -1.33 -1.88 23.24
N HIS A 923 -0.75 -2.57 22.25
CA HIS A 923 -1.29 -3.85 21.79
C HIS A 923 -0.24 -4.70 21.07
N LYS A 924 -0.55 -6.00 20.93
CA LYS A 924 0.19 -6.96 20.08
C LYS A 924 -0.78 -7.61 19.12
N LYS A 925 -0.31 -7.88 17.89
CA LYS A 925 -1.13 -8.51 16.85
C LYS A 925 -0.89 -10.01 16.68
N GLY A 926 0.07 -10.57 17.42
CA GLY A 926 0.46 -11.98 17.35
C GLY A 926 1.34 -12.31 16.11
N ARG A 927 2.02 -13.46 16.17
CA ARG A 927 2.82 -13.99 15.06
C ARG A 927 1.91 -14.61 14.02
N HIS A 928 2.21 -14.35 12.74
CA HIS A 928 1.51 -14.98 11.64
C HIS A 928 2.40 -16.00 10.93
N MET A 929 2.03 -17.27 10.97
CA MET A 929 2.71 -18.36 10.29
C MET A 929 1.92 -18.75 9.05
N ASN A 930 2.57 -18.86 7.91
CA ASN A 930 1.93 -19.22 6.65
C ASN A 930 2.67 -20.38 5.96
N LEU A 931 1.93 -21.37 5.50
CA LEU A 931 2.40 -22.49 4.69
C LEU A 931 1.68 -22.42 3.34
N SER A 932 2.42 -22.34 2.26
CA SER A 932 1.83 -22.29 0.92
C SER A 932 2.49 -23.29 -0.04
N LEU A 933 1.66 -23.86 -0.90
CA LEU A 933 2.06 -24.74 -2.00
C LEU A 933 1.70 -24.07 -3.32
N SER A 934 2.68 -23.96 -4.21
CA SER A 934 2.53 -23.50 -5.58
C SER A 934 2.82 -24.64 -6.54
N TYR A 935 2.00 -24.82 -7.55
CA TYR A 935 2.20 -25.83 -8.58
C TYR A 935 2.04 -25.22 -9.96
N ASP A 936 3.04 -25.46 -10.82
CA ASP A 936 3.11 -24.99 -12.21
C ASP A 936 2.85 -26.22 -13.13
N PHE A 937 1.79 -26.15 -13.97
CA PHE A 937 1.37 -27.22 -14.88
C PHE A 937 2.06 -27.13 -16.24
#